data_dbc8d1c16a324146e8fa4c599dd9fddb
#
_entry.id   dbc8d1c16a324146e8fa4c599dd9fddb
#
_cell.length_a   1.000
_cell.length_b   1.000
_cell.length_c   1.000
_cell.angle_alpha   90.00
_cell.angle_beta   90.00
_cell.angle_gamma   90.00
#
_symmetry.space_group_name_H-M   'P 1'
#
loop_
_entity.id
_entity.type
_entity.pdbx_description
1 polymer ?
#
loop_
_entity_poly.entity_id
_entity_poly.type
_entity_poly.pdbx_seq_one_letter_code
_entity_poly.pdbx_strand_id
1 'polypeptide(L)'
;MREEQQAYIKKLYHEIKSAEEQMRDKPMPALTKEDFFLFHETGNRLVYENAYFGRRKYLTVYAILALWSGELSRRGIIDEEPEETSEDRYIKRLEEILVSICRERFWALPAHVNFDRIDLPETVHTVDLFAAETAQALSEIALRLFDRLSRETVTCVAHEVIGRVLQPFAASSFPYSWWETDRCNWSAVCAGSVGMAAANIDALNRRIMESCMPDDRGTDARIRLDVLRYCDQYRSLPQRWKEDCIRRACDALQCYLDGMEADGACTEGLGYYNYGMSFYAAFAERCGEELMYREKCEQIALFQQKCYFRSCFGGVSISFSDGSKHESFLPGLTAYLKHCYPQVETPCYTLARPFDEDACYRYLTNERNISWLIRYGDSGSDADAETDGAGIKHTEINRTEPVRTDMPHSGERKTAAHGGTTAYLLPAAQWLICQDGEGNGFAAKGGNNDENHNHNDIGHFLCVFHGEMLLTDLGAGEYTKDYFGDGRYDILCNRSMGHSVPLVNGREQCAGREYRADRFVWDEGAQTLTISFAGAYPEDSIAGLERRIRMGSRQIELHDIFSAGGNTTSITENLVTEYEPKVQDGEVWIRGRNGQCRIRIRTGADHAVRIIPCAHSDHAGNRQTIYRIVWEVDTKEGSDADCKMWITFYDNDAFC
;
A
#
# COMPACT_ATOMS: atom_id res chain seq x y z
N MET A 1 -9.29 12.00 22.54
CA MET A 1 -9.53 11.28 21.27
C MET A 1 -10.87 11.69 20.69
N ARG A 2 -10.96 11.95 19.38
CA ARG A 2 -12.20 12.39 18.72
C ARG A 2 -13.23 11.26 18.67
N GLU A 3 -14.51 11.56 18.63
CA GLU A 3 -15.59 10.57 18.57
C GLU A 3 -15.45 9.59 17.38
N GLU A 4 -15.10 10.10 16.20
CA GLU A 4 -14.87 9.27 15.01
C GLU A 4 -13.72 8.27 15.17
N GLN A 5 -12.64 8.66 15.89
CA GLN A 5 -11.51 7.79 16.17
C GLN A 5 -11.89 6.67 17.14
N GLN A 6 -12.66 7.00 18.19
CA GLN A 6 -13.18 5.99 19.11
C GLN A 6 -14.13 5.03 18.40
N ALA A 7 -15.04 5.56 17.57
CA ALA A 7 -15.96 4.76 16.79
C ALA A 7 -15.22 3.80 15.84
N TYR A 8 -14.13 4.26 15.20
CA TYR A 8 -13.31 3.41 14.36
C TYR A 8 -12.61 2.30 15.16
N ILE A 9 -11.95 2.62 16.29
CA ILE A 9 -11.29 1.60 17.12
C ILE A 9 -12.33 0.58 17.60
N LYS A 10 -13.51 1.03 18.07
CA LYS A 10 -14.61 0.15 18.49
C LYS A 10 -15.04 -0.77 17.35
N LYS A 11 -15.25 -0.21 16.15
CA LYS A 11 -15.60 -0.99 14.96
C LYS A 11 -14.53 -2.04 14.62
N LEU A 12 -13.27 -1.62 14.53
CA LEU A 12 -12.13 -2.51 14.21
C LEU A 12 -12.03 -3.66 15.25
N TYR A 13 -12.16 -3.33 16.54
CA TYR A 13 -12.17 -4.34 17.61
C TYR A 13 -13.31 -5.35 17.43
N HIS A 14 -14.53 -4.90 17.13
CA HIS A 14 -15.67 -5.80 16.91
C HIS A 14 -15.51 -6.69 15.65
N GLU A 15 -14.91 -6.16 14.58
CA GLU A 15 -14.57 -6.95 13.39
C GLU A 15 -13.56 -8.06 13.75
N ILE A 16 -12.52 -7.73 14.50
CA ILE A 16 -11.51 -8.69 14.99
C ILE A 16 -12.15 -9.73 15.92
N LYS A 17 -13.04 -9.32 16.83
CA LYS A 17 -13.76 -10.22 17.72
C LYS A 17 -14.68 -11.15 16.95
N SER A 18 -15.42 -10.64 15.97
CA SER A 18 -16.25 -11.45 15.07
C SER A 18 -15.41 -12.47 14.30
N ALA A 19 -14.22 -12.10 13.85
CA ALA A 19 -13.29 -13.03 13.22
C ALA A 19 -12.86 -14.14 14.21
N GLU A 20 -12.56 -13.81 15.47
CA GLU A 20 -12.25 -14.79 16.52
C GLU A 20 -13.39 -15.78 16.71
N GLU A 21 -14.63 -15.31 16.82
CA GLU A 21 -15.80 -16.19 16.97
C GLU A 21 -15.96 -17.16 15.82
N GLN A 22 -15.68 -16.74 14.59
CA GLN A 22 -15.77 -17.59 13.40
C GLN A 22 -14.66 -18.64 13.32
N MET A 23 -13.50 -18.37 13.93
CA MET A 23 -12.32 -19.24 13.81
C MET A 23 -11.93 -19.95 15.10
N ARG A 24 -12.60 -19.67 16.22
CA ARG A 24 -12.32 -20.20 17.57
C ARG A 24 -12.18 -21.72 17.60
N ASP A 25 -13.16 -22.41 17.01
CA ASP A 25 -13.25 -23.87 17.02
C ASP A 25 -12.66 -24.54 15.76
N LYS A 26 -12.04 -23.71 14.88
CA LYS A 26 -11.43 -24.22 13.66
C LYS A 26 -9.92 -24.41 13.86
N PRO A 27 -9.33 -25.43 13.24
CA PRO A 27 -7.88 -25.55 13.20
C PRO A 27 -7.27 -24.46 12.33
N MET A 28 -6.03 -24.06 12.64
CA MET A 28 -5.27 -23.21 11.73
C MET A 28 -5.09 -23.91 10.38
N PRO A 29 -5.11 -23.16 9.25
CA PRO A 29 -4.84 -23.74 7.94
C PRO A 29 -3.50 -24.50 7.91
N ALA A 30 -3.48 -25.65 7.26
CA ALA A 30 -2.27 -26.42 7.07
C ALA A 30 -1.45 -25.83 5.91
N LEU A 31 -0.13 -25.78 6.06
CA LEU A 31 0.80 -25.48 4.97
C LEU A 31 1.34 -26.82 4.46
N THR A 32 0.95 -27.21 3.25
CA THR A 32 1.39 -28.48 2.66
C THR A 32 2.60 -28.27 1.76
N LYS A 33 3.38 -29.34 1.56
CA LYS A 33 4.50 -29.33 0.61
C LYS A 33 3.98 -29.17 -0.82
N GLU A 34 2.88 -29.82 -1.12
CA GLU A 34 2.23 -29.79 -2.42
C GLU A 34 1.83 -28.37 -2.81
N ASP A 35 1.16 -27.64 -1.91
CA ASP A 35 0.74 -26.25 -2.14
C ASP A 35 1.95 -25.31 -2.29
N PHE A 36 3.02 -25.56 -1.52
CA PHE A 36 4.27 -24.77 -1.63
C PHE A 36 4.92 -24.89 -3.00
N PHE A 37 4.97 -26.11 -3.56
CA PHE A 37 5.58 -26.35 -4.88
C PHE A 37 4.68 -25.94 -6.05
N LEU A 38 3.38 -25.77 -5.83
CA LEU A 38 2.40 -25.44 -6.86
C LEU A 38 2.75 -24.14 -7.63
N PHE A 39 3.32 -23.15 -6.92
CA PHE A 39 3.81 -21.92 -7.60
C PHE A 39 4.91 -22.24 -8.61
N HIS A 40 5.87 -23.05 -8.25
CA HIS A 40 6.97 -23.43 -9.15
C HIS A 40 6.48 -24.23 -10.36
N GLU A 41 5.51 -25.11 -10.16
CA GLU A 41 4.99 -26.02 -11.19
C GLU A 41 4.01 -25.31 -12.15
N THR A 42 3.17 -24.44 -11.64
CA THR A 42 2.01 -23.88 -12.38
C THR A 42 1.94 -22.35 -12.40
N GLY A 43 2.74 -21.66 -11.59
CA GLY A 43 2.64 -20.22 -11.35
C GLY A 43 1.51 -19.81 -10.40
N ASN A 44 0.76 -20.75 -9.83
CA ASN A 44 -0.32 -20.44 -8.91
C ASN A 44 0.22 -20.04 -7.52
N ARG A 45 -0.08 -18.84 -7.07
CA ARG A 45 0.29 -18.31 -5.76
C ARG A 45 -0.81 -18.48 -4.72
N LEU A 46 -2.06 -18.30 -5.15
CA LEU A 46 -3.21 -18.08 -4.27
C LEU A 46 -3.49 -19.25 -3.33
N VAL A 47 -3.27 -20.49 -3.77
CA VAL A 47 -3.56 -21.67 -2.94
C VAL A 47 -2.70 -21.66 -1.67
N TYR A 48 -1.38 -21.50 -1.81
CA TYR A 48 -0.48 -21.44 -0.65
C TYR A 48 -0.67 -20.17 0.16
N GLU A 49 -0.77 -19.02 -0.52
CA GLU A 49 -0.90 -17.71 0.13
C GLU A 49 -2.17 -17.60 0.97
N ASN A 50 -3.30 -18.13 0.50
CA ASN A 50 -4.54 -18.16 1.29
C ASN A 50 -4.38 -18.95 2.60
N ALA A 51 -3.70 -20.09 2.57
CA ALA A 51 -3.41 -20.85 3.77
C ALA A 51 -2.42 -20.12 4.68
N TYR A 52 -1.36 -19.54 4.10
CA TYR A 52 -0.32 -18.80 4.81
C TYR A 52 -0.89 -17.55 5.51
N PHE A 53 -1.63 -16.70 4.79
CA PHE A 53 -2.25 -15.50 5.36
C PHE A 53 -3.40 -15.85 6.30
N GLY A 54 -4.10 -16.95 6.06
CA GLY A 54 -5.05 -17.50 7.03
C GLY A 54 -4.40 -17.74 8.39
N ARG A 55 -3.16 -18.23 8.45
CA ARG A 55 -2.40 -18.40 9.70
C ARG A 55 -2.01 -17.07 10.32
N ARG A 56 -1.64 -16.08 9.51
CA ARG A 56 -1.35 -14.70 9.97
C ARG A 56 -2.62 -14.02 10.51
N LYS A 57 -3.81 -14.32 9.96
CA LYS A 57 -5.10 -13.90 10.53
C LYS A 57 -5.25 -14.39 11.98
N TYR A 58 -4.97 -15.69 12.25
CA TYR A 58 -4.99 -16.21 13.61
C TYR A 58 -4.04 -15.44 14.53
N LEU A 59 -2.79 -15.19 14.09
CA LEU A 59 -1.81 -14.44 14.86
C LEU A 59 -2.33 -13.05 15.22
N THR A 60 -2.77 -12.30 14.23
CA THR A 60 -3.21 -10.91 14.40
C THR A 60 -4.45 -10.81 15.29
N VAL A 61 -5.46 -11.65 15.05
CA VAL A 61 -6.69 -11.66 15.85
C VAL A 61 -6.39 -11.93 17.31
N TYR A 62 -5.69 -13.01 17.63
CA TYR A 62 -5.46 -13.37 19.04
C TYR A 62 -4.44 -12.44 19.72
N ALA A 63 -3.46 -11.90 18.99
CA ALA A 63 -2.54 -10.90 19.54
C ALA A 63 -3.26 -9.59 19.89
N ILE A 64 -4.11 -9.06 18.99
CA ILE A 64 -4.86 -7.83 19.23
C ILE A 64 -5.82 -8.01 20.41
N LEU A 65 -6.56 -9.11 20.46
CA LEU A 65 -7.48 -9.38 21.59
C LEU A 65 -6.72 -9.52 22.91
N ALA A 66 -5.60 -10.23 22.94
CA ALA A 66 -4.77 -10.37 24.13
C ALA A 66 -4.15 -9.04 24.61
N LEU A 67 -3.79 -8.15 23.69
CA LEU A 67 -3.17 -6.85 24.00
C LEU A 67 -4.19 -5.81 24.41
N TRP A 68 -5.36 -5.78 23.77
CA TRP A 68 -6.20 -4.60 23.78
C TRP A 68 -7.57 -4.78 24.45
N SER A 69 -8.11 -6.02 24.64
CA SER A 69 -9.46 -6.19 25.23
C SER A 69 -9.62 -5.48 26.56
N GLY A 70 -8.74 -5.75 27.53
CA GLY A 70 -8.79 -5.11 28.84
C GLY A 70 -8.48 -3.62 28.83
N GLU A 71 -7.56 -3.18 27.94
CA GLU A 71 -7.19 -1.77 27.84
C GLU A 71 -8.32 -0.93 27.23
N LEU A 72 -8.96 -1.41 26.16
CA LEU A 72 -10.07 -0.71 25.51
C LEU A 72 -11.30 -0.63 26.42
N SER A 73 -11.56 -1.68 27.21
CA SER A 73 -12.61 -1.66 28.23
C SER A 73 -12.33 -0.64 29.32
N ARG A 74 -11.11 -0.66 29.91
CA ARG A 74 -10.70 0.33 30.94
C ARG A 74 -10.78 1.78 30.44
N ARG A 75 -10.56 2.01 29.14
CA ARG A 75 -10.72 3.34 28.52
C ARG A 75 -12.16 3.68 28.15
N GLY A 76 -13.12 2.77 28.34
CA GLY A 76 -14.52 2.96 27.95
C GLY A 76 -14.74 3.07 26.45
N ILE A 77 -13.84 2.51 25.63
CA ILE A 77 -13.97 2.49 24.17
C ILE A 77 -14.89 1.36 23.74
N ILE A 78 -14.84 0.23 24.46
CA ILE A 78 -15.76 -0.90 24.31
C ILE A 78 -16.59 -1.08 25.56
N ASP A 79 -17.85 -1.50 25.39
CA ASP A 79 -18.82 -1.63 26.49
C ASP A 79 -18.74 -2.99 27.21
N GLU A 80 -17.87 -3.89 26.76
CA GLU A 80 -17.72 -5.23 27.31
C GLU A 80 -16.65 -5.24 28.39
N GLU A 81 -17.02 -5.69 29.60
CA GLU A 81 -16.01 -6.12 30.57
C GLU A 81 -15.46 -7.46 30.09
N PRO A 82 -14.17 -7.57 29.78
CA PRO A 82 -13.59 -8.86 29.45
C PRO A 82 -13.72 -9.76 30.67
N GLU A 83 -14.43 -10.87 30.52
CA GLU A 83 -14.40 -11.92 31.54
C GLU A 83 -12.93 -12.34 31.72
N GLU A 84 -12.46 -12.41 32.93
CA GLU A 84 -11.09 -12.83 33.28
C GLU A 84 -10.71 -14.14 32.56
N THR A 85 -11.66 -15.06 32.42
CA THR A 85 -11.56 -16.30 31.67
C THR A 85 -11.35 -16.13 30.15
N SER A 86 -11.80 -15.01 29.57
CA SER A 86 -11.64 -14.76 28.12
C SER A 86 -10.24 -14.29 27.77
N GLU A 87 -9.62 -13.46 28.59
CA GLU A 87 -8.24 -13.01 28.38
C GLU A 87 -7.24 -14.16 28.49
N ASP A 88 -7.41 -15.05 29.49
CA ASP A 88 -6.58 -16.26 29.63
C ASP A 88 -6.74 -17.19 28.43
N ARG A 89 -7.95 -17.29 27.89
CA ARG A 89 -8.22 -18.06 26.65
C ARG A 89 -7.48 -17.47 25.45
N TYR A 90 -7.47 -16.14 25.29
CA TYR A 90 -6.73 -15.49 24.19
C TYR A 90 -5.23 -15.73 24.30
N ILE A 91 -4.66 -15.61 25.49
CA ILE A 91 -3.24 -15.89 25.75
C ILE A 91 -2.90 -17.36 25.44
N LYS A 92 -3.68 -18.31 25.97
CA LYS A 92 -3.43 -19.73 25.73
C LYS A 92 -3.45 -20.07 24.25
N ARG A 93 -4.47 -19.56 23.53
CA ARG A 93 -4.58 -19.79 22.08
C ARG A 93 -3.46 -19.12 21.30
N LEU A 94 -3.07 -17.91 21.71
CA LEU A 94 -1.95 -17.20 21.13
C LEU A 94 -0.62 -17.96 21.28
N GLU A 95 -0.36 -18.58 22.42
CA GLU A 95 0.84 -19.41 22.64
C GLU A 95 0.89 -20.59 21.64
N GLU A 96 -0.25 -21.28 21.45
CA GLU A 96 -0.34 -22.37 20.47
C GLU A 96 -0.04 -21.88 19.04
N ILE A 97 -0.53 -20.68 18.68
CA ILE A 97 -0.33 -20.04 17.39
C ILE A 97 1.14 -19.65 17.21
N LEU A 98 1.74 -18.97 18.20
CA LEU A 98 3.14 -18.54 18.17
C LEU A 98 4.07 -19.74 17.95
N VAL A 99 3.89 -20.80 18.72
CA VAL A 99 4.68 -22.05 18.59
C VAL A 99 4.42 -22.72 17.24
N SER A 100 3.18 -22.70 16.74
CA SER A 100 2.86 -23.27 15.43
C SER A 100 3.52 -22.52 14.27
N ILE A 101 3.58 -21.17 14.33
CA ILE A 101 4.28 -20.36 13.33
C ILE A 101 5.81 -20.55 13.43
N CYS A 102 6.36 -20.64 14.62
CA CYS A 102 7.78 -20.99 14.83
C CYS A 102 8.17 -22.32 14.18
N ARG A 103 7.25 -23.26 14.06
CA ARG A 103 7.47 -24.58 13.44
C ARG A 103 7.25 -24.63 11.94
N GLU A 104 6.81 -23.56 11.29
CA GLU A 104 6.70 -23.50 9.83
C GLU A 104 8.08 -23.72 9.21
N ARG A 105 8.17 -24.46 8.10
CA ARG A 105 9.44 -24.69 7.43
C ARG A 105 10.01 -23.41 6.84
N PHE A 106 9.18 -22.63 6.16
CA PHE A 106 9.54 -21.34 5.57
C PHE A 106 8.64 -20.25 6.11
N TRP A 107 9.23 -19.09 6.42
CA TRP A 107 8.46 -17.86 6.64
C TRP A 107 8.34 -17.05 5.36
N ALA A 108 9.25 -17.27 4.39
CA ALA A 108 9.16 -16.67 3.06
C ALA A 108 8.11 -17.41 2.20
N LEU A 109 7.49 -16.66 1.28
CA LEU A 109 6.56 -17.22 0.31
C LEU A 109 7.27 -17.99 -0.81
N PRO A 110 6.60 -18.99 -1.41
CA PRO A 110 7.16 -19.76 -2.52
C PRO A 110 7.68 -18.91 -3.66
N ALA A 111 6.97 -17.83 -4.01
CA ALA A 111 7.36 -16.91 -5.07
C ALA A 111 8.69 -16.16 -4.82
N HIS A 112 9.14 -16.12 -3.57
CA HIS A 112 10.35 -15.36 -3.16
C HIS A 112 11.52 -16.27 -2.79
N VAL A 113 11.34 -17.59 -2.85
CA VAL A 113 12.39 -18.57 -2.53
C VAL A 113 13.06 -19.05 -3.82
N ASN A 114 14.38 -19.23 -3.78
CA ASN A 114 15.12 -19.81 -4.90
C ASN A 114 14.92 -21.33 -4.93
N PHE A 115 14.11 -21.81 -5.86
CA PHE A 115 13.78 -23.23 -6.01
C PHE A 115 14.96 -24.09 -6.45
N ASP A 116 15.93 -23.56 -7.17
CA ASP A 116 17.15 -24.30 -7.58
C ASP A 116 18.01 -24.67 -6.35
N ARG A 117 17.74 -23.99 -5.22
CA ARG A 117 18.47 -24.20 -3.96
C ARG A 117 17.56 -24.64 -2.81
N ILE A 118 16.34 -25.13 -3.12
CA ILE A 118 15.29 -25.41 -2.13
C ILE A 118 15.70 -26.45 -1.08
N ASP A 119 16.59 -27.37 -1.42
CA ASP A 119 17.08 -28.42 -0.52
C ASP A 119 18.26 -27.96 0.36
N LEU A 120 18.80 -26.78 0.12
CA LEU A 120 19.90 -26.25 0.92
C LEU A 120 19.38 -25.68 2.25
N PRO A 121 20.05 -25.94 3.36
CA PRO A 121 19.62 -25.47 4.68
C PRO A 121 19.44 -23.95 4.76
N GLU A 122 20.31 -23.19 4.08
CA GLU A 122 20.27 -21.73 4.06
C GLU A 122 19.02 -21.16 3.39
N THR A 123 18.35 -21.90 2.52
CA THR A 123 17.11 -21.44 1.84
C THR A 123 15.97 -21.24 2.83
N VAL A 124 15.97 -21.97 3.94
CA VAL A 124 15.00 -21.79 5.05
C VAL A 124 15.15 -20.41 5.71
N HIS A 125 16.32 -19.78 5.57
CA HIS A 125 16.66 -18.47 6.12
C HIS A 125 16.50 -17.33 5.10
N THR A 126 15.71 -17.55 4.03
CA THR A 126 15.35 -16.48 3.09
C THR A 126 14.54 -15.40 3.83
N VAL A 127 15.05 -14.17 3.82
CA VAL A 127 14.37 -13.00 4.40
C VAL A 127 13.74 -12.22 3.26
N ASP A 128 12.47 -12.51 3.02
CA ASP A 128 11.57 -11.73 2.16
C ASP A 128 10.69 -10.81 3.01
N LEU A 129 9.71 -10.15 2.39
CA LEU A 129 8.71 -9.31 3.06
C LEU A 129 8.08 -10.04 4.26
N PHE A 130 7.60 -11.26 4.03
CA PHE A 130 6.77 -12.00 5.00
C PHE A 130 7.59 -12.69 6.09
N ALA A 131 8.81 -13.09 5.80
CA ALA A 131 9.74 -13.56 6.82
C ALA A 131 10.15 -12.41 7.77
N ALA A 132 10.43 -11.23 7.20
CA ALA A 132 10.75 -10.03 7.96
C ALA A 132 9.54 -9.58 8.82
N GLU A 133 8.35 -9.46 8.23
CA GLU A 133 7.11 -9.11 8.95
C GLU A 133 6.79 -10.13 10.06
N THR A 134 6.99 -11.43 9.81
CA THR A 134 6.78 -12.48 10.81
C THR A 134 7.74 -12.29 11.99
N ALA A 135 9.02 -12.03 11.73
CA ALA A 135 10.01 -11.79 12.80
C ALA A 135 9.66 -10.54 13.63
N GLN A 136 9.23 -9.46 12.97
CA GLN A 136 8.77 -8.24 13.64
C GLN A 136 7.55 -8.53 14.53
N ALA A 137 6.50 -9.16 13.99
CA ALA A 137 5.27 -9.44 14.71
C ALA A 137 5.50 -10.35 15.92
N LEU A 138 6.19 -11.49 15.72
CA LEU A 138 6.47 -12.44 16.80
C LEU A 138 7.30 -11.81 17.92
N SER A 139 8.37 -11.06 17.57
CA SER A 139 9.24 -10.41 18.55
C SER A 139 8.53 -9.31 19.36
N GLU A 140 7.68 -8.51 18.70
CA GLU A 140 6.90 -7.47 19.36
C GLU A 140 5.83 -8.06 20.28
N ILE A 141 5.09 -9.06 19.83
CA ILE A 141 4.08 -9.75 20.64
C ILE A 141 4.71 -10.38 21.87
N ALA A 142 5.82 -11.11 21.69
CA ALA A 142 6.54 -11.74 22.81
C ALA A 142 7.07 -10.72 23.82
N LEU A 143 7.57 -9.57 23.36
CA LEU A 143 8.05 -8.50 24.22
C LEU A 143 6.91 -7.85 25.02
N ARG A 144 5.80 -7.51 24.35
CA ARG A 144 4.67 -6.81 24.97
C ARG A 144 3.87 -7.70 25.93
N LEU A 145 3.79 -8.98 25.64
CA LEU A 145 3.08 -9.96 26.48
C LEU A 145 4.03 -10.83 27.34
N PHE A 146 5.28 -10.38 27.57
CA PHE A 146 6.31 -11.14 28.25
C PHE A 146 5.87 -11.73 29.59
N ASP A 147 5.11 -10.98 30.40
CA ASP A 147 4.67 -11.40 31.73
C ASP A 147 3.43 -12.31 31.69
N ARG A 148 2.77 -12.38 30.54
CA ARG A 148 1.55 -13.18 30.32
C ARG A 148 1.81 -14.48 29.56
N LEU A 149 2.88 -14.54 28.76
CA LEU A 149 3.28 -15.73 28.01
C LEU A 149 4.21 -16.62 28.85
N SER A 150 4.15 -17.92 28.58
CA SER A 150 5.09 -18.88 29.19
C SER A 150 6.53 -18.62 28.71
N ARG A 151 7.48 -18.93 29.55
CA ARG A 151 8.92 -18.78 29.23
C ARG A 151 9.34 -19.65 28.04
N GLU A 152 8.74 -20.82 27.88
CA GLU A 152 8.93 -21.70 26.74
C GLU A 152 8.51 -21.03 25.44
N THR A 153 7.32 -20.40 25.40
CA THR A 153 6.84 -19.68 24.22
C THR A 153 7.74 -18.49 23.89
N VAL A 154 8.10 -17.69 24.88
CA VAL A 154 8.97 -16.53 24.70
C VAL A 154 10.34 -16.92 24.16
N THR A 155 10.97 -17.95 24.74
CA THR A 155 12.30 -18.42 24.30
C THR A 155 12.24 -19.09 22.93
N CYS A 156 11.18 -19.83 22.62
CA CYS A 156 10.94 -20.41 21.29
C CYS A 156 10.86 -19.30 20.22
N VAL A 157 10.05 -18.27 20.45
CA VAL A 157 9.93 -17.12 19.54
C VAL A 157 11.28 -16.44 19.33
N ALA A 158 11.98 -16.12 20.43
CA ALA A 158 13.27 -15.43 20.34
C ALA A 158 14.31 -16.27 19.59
N HIS A 159 14.35 -17.60 19.84
CA HIS A 159 15.24 -18.53 19.15
C HIS A 159 14.98 -18.55 17.64
N GLU A 160 13.73 -18.67 17.21
CA GLU A 160 13.39 -18.74 15.79
C GLU A 160 13.62 -17.41 15.07
N VAL A 161 13.29 -16.27 15.69
CA VAL A 161 13.55 -14.93 15.12
C VAL A 161 15.06 -14.72 14.92
N ILE A 162 15.87 -15.07 15.90
CA ILE A 162 17.34 -14.99 15.78
C ILE A 162 17.82 -15.91 14.66
N GLY A 163 17.46 -17.17 14.69
CA GLY A 163 18.01 -18.18 13.78
C GLY A 163 17.61 -17.97 12.33
N ARG A 164 16.37 -17.53 12.09
CA ARG A 164 15.83 -17.40 10.72
C ARG A 164 16.10 -16.06 10.08
N VAL A 165 16.15 -14.98 10.87
CA VAL A 165 16.22 -13.61 10.32
C VAL A 165 17.45 -12.86 10.80
N LEU A 166 17.64 -12.71 12.11
CA LEU A 166 18.66 -11.80 12.62
C LEU A 166 20.08 -12.34 12.43
N GLN A 167 20.33 -13.61 12.69
CA GLN A 167 21.65 -14.22 12.54
C GLN A 167 22.10 -14.30 11.08
N PRO A 168 21.26 -14.77 10.12
CA PRO A 168 21.61 -14.73 8.71
C PRO A 168 21.91 -13.32 8.21
N PHE A 169 21.09 -12.34 8.61
CA PHE A 169 21.25 -10.94 8.21
C PHE A 169 22.52 -10.33 8.83
N ALA A 170 22.73 -10.46 10.15
CA ALA A 170 23.87 -9.88 10.86
C ALA A 170 25.20 -10.51 10.47
N ALA A 171 25.22 -11.80 10.13
CA ALA A 171 26.45 -12.52 9.72
C ALA A 171 26.78 -12.35 8.23
N SER A 172 25.86 -11.84 7.42
CA SER A 172 26.06 -11.66 5.98
C SER A 172 26.91 -10.46 5.64
N SER A 173 27.61 -10.54 4.50
CA SER A 173 28.17 -9.35 3.85
C SER A 173 27.03 -8.46 3.31
N PHE A 174 27.31 -7.16 3.21
CA PHE A 174 26.39 -6.21 2.57
C PHE A 174 26.54 -6.28 1.02
N PRO A 175 25.43 -6.26 0.26
CA PRO A 175 24.05 -6.43 0.71
C PRO A 175 23.72 -7.90 1.01
N TYR A 176 22.88 -8.16 2.00
CA TYR A 176 22.32 -9.48 2.26
C TYR A 176 21.43 -9.95 1.11
N SER A 177 20.60 -9.04 0.61
CA SER A 177 19.68 -9.27 -0.50
C SER A 177 19.51 -7.99 -1.29
N TRP A 178 18.95 -8.09 -2.50
CA TRP A 178 18.69 -6.98 -3.40
C TRP A 178 17.85 -5.86 -2.77
N TRP A 179 16.87 -6.20 -1.93
CA TRP A 179 15.98 -5.22 -1.29
C TRP A 179 16.72 -4.25 -0.33
N GLU A 180 17.93 -4.57 0.08
CA GLU A 180 18.69 -3.70 0.98
C GLU A 180 19.21 -2.43 0.27
N THR A 181 19.24 -2.45 -1.06
CA THR A 181 19.73 -1.34 -1.90
C THR A 181 18.73 -0.86 -2.93
N ASP A 182 17.56 -1.46 -2.99
CA ASP A 182 16.52 -1.11 -3.95
C ASP A 182 15.70 0.11 -3.49
N ARG A 183 14.99 0.75 -4.44
CA ARG A 183 14.23 1.98 -4.22
C ARG A 183 12.72 1.74 -4.22
N CYS A 184 12.28 0.61 -3.68
CA CYS A 184 10.89 0.21 -3.64
C CYS A 184 10.42 -0.08 -2.20
N ASN A 185 9.15 -0.40 -2.03
CA ASN A 185 8.54 -0.72 -0.75
C ASN A 185 9.21 -1.90 -0.01
N TRP A 186 9.87 -2.83 -0.71
CA TRP A 186 10.61 -3.94 -0.09
C TRP A 186 11.68 -3.46 0.86
N SER A 187 12.40 -2.40 0.48
CA SER A 187 13.45 -1.83 1.34
C SER A 187 12.88 -1.35 2.67
N ALA A 188 11.70 -0.66 2.64
CA ALA A 188 11.06 -0.21 3.87
C ALA A 188 10.54 -1.35 4.73
N VAL A 189 9.87 -2.32 4.11
CA VAL A 189 9.21 -3.42 4.84
C VAL A 189 10.24 -4.37 5.42
N CYS A 190 11.17 -4.87 4.61
CA CYS A 190 12.18 -5.83 5.08
C CYS A 190 13.11 -5.19 6.10
N ALA A 191 13.71 -4.03 5.78
CA ALA A 191 14.65 -3.39 6.66
C ALA A 191 14.00 -2.86 7.95
N GLY A 192 12.83 -2.21 7.82
CA GLY A 192 12.06 -1.75 8.98
C GLY A 192 11.71 -2.90 9.92
N SER A 193 11.23 -4.01 9.38
CA SER A 193 10.89 -5.20 10.16
C SER A 193 12.11 -5.84 10.84
N VAL A 194 13.22 -6.02 10.10
CA VAL A 194 14.47 -6.59 10.65
C VAL A 194 15.01 -5.70 11.76
N GLY A 195 15.04 -4.39 11.56
CA GLY A 195 15.53 -3.44 12.55
C GLY A 195 14.66 -3.41 13.81
N MET A 196 13.32 -3.41 13.67
CA MET A 196 12.41 -3.52 14.80
C MET A 196 12.55 -4.85 15.54
N ALA A 197 12.68 -5.97 14.80
CA ALA A 197 12.91 -7.29 15.40
C ALA A 197 14.22 -7.32 16.19
N ALA A 198 15.30 -6.70 15.67
CA ALA A 198 16.57 -6.60 16.38
C ALA A 198 16.44 -5.81 17.69
N ALA A 199 15.75 -4.67 17.67
CA ALA A 199 15.48 -3.87 18.87
C ALA A 199 14.60 -4.61 19.89
N ASN A 200 13.60 -5.36 19.41
CA ASN A 200 12.70 -6.14 20.27
C ASN A 200 13.43 -7.34 20.90
N ILE A 201 14.23 -8.08 20.15
CA ILE A 201 15.00 -9.22 20.67
C ILE A 201 16.05 -8.77 21.68
N ASP A 202 16.72 -7.64 21.48
CA ASP A 202 17.63 -7.08 22.48
C ASP A 202 16.91 -6.73 23.80
N ALA A 203 15.73 -6.10 23.71
CA ALA A 203 14.91 -5.81 24.87
C ALA A 203 14.38 -7.09 25.56
N LEU A 204 13.94 -8.05 24.75
CA LEU A 204 13.44 -9.34 25.23
C LEU A 204 14.55 -10.14 25.94
N ASN A 205 15.78 -10.13 25.39
CA ASN A 205 16.95 -10.76 26.03
C ASN A 205 17.21 -10.20 27.44
N ARG A 206 17.15 -8.88 27.63
CA ARG A 206 17.31 -8.28 28.95
C ARG A 206 16.29 -8.82 29.94
N ARG A 207 15.00 -8.87 29.55
CA ARG A 207 13.93 -9.41 30.42
C ARG A 207 14.08 -10.90 30.71
N ILE A 208 14.50 -11.72 29.71
CA ILE A 208 14.78 -13.15 29.91
C ILE A 208 15.91 -13.31 30.92
N MET A 209 17.01 -12.57 30.77
CA MET A 209 18.15 -12.67 31.67
C MET A 209 17.81 -12.22 33.10
N GLU A 210 17.06 -11.11 33.25
CA GLU A 210 16.58 -10.65 34.55
C GLU A 210 15.70 -11.68 35.27
N SER A 211 14.83 -12.39 34.49
CA SER A 211 13.95 -13.43 35.03
C SER A 211 14.64 -14.75 35.36
N CYS A 212 15.85 -14.97 34.82
CA CYS A 212 16.65 -16.20 35.04
C CYS A 212 17.69 -16.05 36.18
N MET A 213 17.74 -14.94 36.89
CA MET A 213 18.57 -14.82 38.09
C MET A 213 18.06 -15.82 39.14
N PRO A 214 18.94 -16.56 39.79
CA PRO A 214 18.56 -17.72 40.60
C PRO A 214 17.75 -17.32 41.82
N ASP A 215 16.44 -17.51 41.74
CA ASP A 215 15.65 -17.77 42.93
C ASP A 215 15.62 -19.28 43.13
N ASP A 216 16.08 -19.71 44.27
CA ASP A 216 16.63 -21.05 44.57
C ASP A 216 15.63 -22.21 44.63
N ARG A 217 14.44 -22.10 43.97
CA ARG A 217 13.35 -23.09 44.12
C ARG A 217 12.69 -23.50 42.80
N GLY A 218 13.24 -24.52 42.17
CA GLY A 218 12.37 -25.46 41.41
C GLY A 218 12.02 -25.11 39.96
N THR A 219 12.92 -24.49 39.20
CA THR A 219 12.74 -24.35 37.75
C THR A 219 12.86 -25.73 37.06
N ASP A 220 11.85 -26.11 36.25
CA ASP A 220 11.82 -27.35 35.48
C ASP A 220 13.07 -27.47 34.60
N ALA A 221 13.66 -28.69 34.56
CA ALA A 221 14.88 -28.98 33.80
C ALA A 221 14.74 -28.72 32.30
N ARG A 222 13.51 -28.78 31.73
CA ARG A 222 13.22 -28.47 30.32
C ARG A 222 13.34 -26.98 30.06
N ILE A 223 12.74 -26.15 30.90
CA ILE A 223 12.80 -24.67 30.80
C ILE A 223 14.28 -24.23 30.85
N ARG A 224 15.09 -24.84 31.74
CA ARG A 224 16.53 -24.59 31.79
C ARG A 224 17.24 -24.91 30.48
N LEU A 225 16.88 -26.01 29.81
CA LEU A 225 17.54 -26.42 28.57
C LEU A 225 17.22 -25.46 27.39
N ASP A 226 15.96 -25.04 27.26
CA ASP A 226 15.54 -24.13 26.18
C ASP A 226 16.10 -22.72 26.40
N VAL A 227 16.13 -22.24 27.63
CA VAL A 227 16.80 -20.98 27.98
C VAL A 227 18.30 -21.05 27.69
N LEU A 228 18.97 -22.17 28.00
CA LEU A 228 20.40 -22.33 27.70
C LEU A 228 20.69 -22.32 26.20
N ARG A 229 19.88 -23.03 25.40
CA ARG A 229 19.99 -23.03 23.93
C ARG A 229 19.82 -21.62 23.36
N TYR A 230 18.80 -20.90 23.84
CA TYR A 230 18.59 -19.50 23.46
C TYR A 230 19.79 -18.63 23.84
N CYS A 231 20.32 -18.74 25.06
CA CYS A 231 21.47 -17.97 25.54
C CYS A 231 22.72 -18.23 24.70
N ASP A 232 22.97 -19.49 24.31
CA ASP A 232 24.11 -19.87 23.48
C ASP A 232 23.96 -19.29 22.06
N GLN A 233 22.78 -19.34 21.49
CA GLN A 233 22.49 -18.74 20.19
C GLN A 233 22.63 -17.21 20.23
N TYR A 234 22.08 -16.55 21.24
CA TYR A 234 22.20 -15.09 21.38
C TYR A 234 23.67 -14.66 21.51
N ARG A 235 24.48 -15.42 22.25
CA ARG A 235 25.93 -15.17 22.38
C ARG A 235 26.72 -15.43 21.09
N SER A 236 26.18 -16.23 20.18
CA SER A 236 26.80 -16.50 18.88
C SER A 236 26.61 -15.36 17.85
N LEU A 237 25.73 -14.40 18.14
CA LEU A 237 25.60 -13.22 17.31
C LEU A 237 26.87 -12.36 17.32
N PRO A 238 27.22 -11.66 16.22
CA PRO A 238 28.35 -10.73 16.17
C PRO A 238 28.29 -9.69 17.30
N GLN A 239 29.43 -9.22 17.78
CA GLN A 239 29.51 -8.35 18.97
C GLN A 239 28.65 -7.08 18.89
N ARG A 240 28.42 -6.53 17.71
CA ARG A 240 27.61 -5.31 17.46
C ARG A 240 26.41 -5.57 16.58
N TRP A 241 25.89 -6.78 16.64
CA TRP A 241 24.84 -7.25 15.71
C TRP A 241 23.63 -6.32 15.68
N LYS A 242 23.18 -5.82 16.82
CA LYS A 242 21.99 -4.95 16.90
C LYS A 242 22.24 -3.60 16.23
N GLU A 243 23.33 -2.93 16.60
CA GLU A 243 23.72 -1.64 16.02
C GLU A 243 23.93 -1.77 14.51
N ASP A 244 24.52 -2.86 14.04
CA ASP A 244 24.75 -3.12 12.64
C ASP A 244 23.44 -3.40 11.89
N CYS A 245 22.51 -4.18 12.46
CA CYS A 245 21.17 -4.39 11.90
C CYS A 245 20.39 -3.06 11.78
N ILE A 246 20.39 -2.25 12.85
CA ILE A 246 19.69 -0.96 12.86
C ILE A 246 20.32 0.01 11.84
N ARG A 247 21.65 0.11 11.78
CA ARG A 247 22.35 0.95 10.81
C ARG A 247 22.02 0.55 9.37
N ARG A 248 22.14 -0.76 9.04
CA ARG A 248 21.81 -1.28 7.71
C ARG A 248 20.33 -1.04 7.37
N ALA A 249 19.44 -1.17 8.35
CA ALA A 249 18.04 -0.82 8.17
C ALA A 249 17.85 0.68 7.85
N CYS A 250 18.55 1.58 8.55
CA CYS A 250 18.53 3.01 8.26
C CYS A 250 19.02 3.35 6.84
N ASP A 251 20.06 2.62 6.38
CA ASP A 251 20.60 2.81 5.02
C ASP A 251 19.59 2.33 3.96
N ALA A 252 18.98 1.16 4.14
CA ALA A 252 17.94 0.65 3.24
C ALA A 252 16.66 1.51 3.25
N LEU A 253 16.26 2.03 4.41
CA LEU A 253 15.15 2.98 4.53
C LEU A 253 15.44 4.31 3.80
N GLN A 254 16.70 4.71 3.70
CA GLN A 254 17.06 5.85 2.85
C GLN A 254 16.87 5.51 1.36
N CYS A 255 17.22 4.30 0.93
CA CYS A 255 16.94 3.87 -0.44
C CYS A 255 15.44 3.91 -0.77
N TYR A 256 14.57 3.49 0.18
CA TYR A 256 13.12 3.63 0.03
C TYR A 256 12.69 5.09 -0.16
N LEU A 257 13.18 6.03 0.67
CA LEU A 257 12.88 7.45 0.50
C LEU A 257 13.39 8.00 -0.84
N ASP A 258 14.56 7.52 -1.28
CA ASP A 258 15.14 7.91 -2.57
C ASP A 258 14.32 7.40 -3.76
N GLY A 259 13.52 6.36 -3.56
CA GLY A 259 12.56 5.83 -4.53
C GLY A 259 11.28 6.64 -4.66
N MET A 260 10.94 7.45 -3.64
CA MET A 260 9.82 8.38 -3.74
C MET A 260 10.19 9.59 -4.58
N GLU A 261 9.21 10.15 -5.29
CA GLU A 261 9.43 11.36 -6.08
C GLU A 261 9.70 12.59 -5.20
N ALA A 262 10.29 13.63 -5.79
CA ALA A 262 10.64 14.85 -5.05
C ALA A 262 9.44 15.58 -4.44
N ASP A 263 8.24 15.37 -5.00
CA ASP A 263 6.96 15.89 -4.52
C ASP A 263 6.23 14.94 -3.56
N GLY A 264 6.90 13.86 -3.15
CA GLY A 264 6.43 12.86 -2.21
C GLY A 264 5.55 11.78 -2.82
N ALA A 265 5.32 11.79 -4.14
CA ALA A 265 4.52 10.75 -4.80
C ALA A 265 5.20 9.38 -4.74
N CYS A 266 4.39 8.36 -4.47
CA CYS A 266 4.73 6.96 -4.65
C CYS A 266 4.17 6.47 -5.99
N THR A 267 5.04 6.34 -7.00
CA THR A 267 4.62 5.94 -8.35
C THR A 267 4.19 4.48 -8.42
N GLU A 268 4.53 3.65 -7.43
CA GLU A 268 4.02 2.29 -7.29
C GLU A 268 2.50 2.24 -7.00
N GLY A 269 1.93 3.33 -6.47
CA GLY A 269 0.52 3.47 -6.09
C GLY A 269 0.30 3.64 -4.57
N LEU A 270 -0.92 4.05 -4.22
CA LEU A 270 -1.30 4.38 -2.83
C LEU A 270 -1.22 3.18 -1.88
N GLY A 271 -1.53 1.97 -2.35
CA GLY A 271 -1.41 0.75 -1.55
C GLY A 271 0.03 0.47 -1.12
N TYR A 272 0.98 0.62 -2.04
CA TYR A 272 2.41 0.47 -1.75
C TYR A 272 2.96 1.58 -0.87
N TYR A 273 2.46 2.82 -1.03
CA TYR A 273 2.71 3.90 -0.09
C TYR A 273 2.28 3.51 1.34
N ASN A 274 1.03 3.09 1.52
CA ASN A 274 0.50 2.67 2.81
C ASN A 274 1.34 1.56 3.43
N TYR A 275 1.75 0.59 2.61
CA TYR A 275 2.55 -0.55 3.04
C TYR A 275 3.96 -0.12 3.47
N GLY A 276 4.73 0.49 2.59
CA GLY A 276 6.11 0.90 2.88
C GLY A 276 6.20 1.93 4.00
N MET A 277 5.33 2.96 3.96
CA MET A 277 5.34 4.04 4.95
C MET A 277 4.92 3.57 6.35
N SER A 278 4.07 2.55 6.47
CA SER A 278 3.72 1.97 7.78
C SER A 278 4.93 1.35 8.47
N PHE A 279 5.77 0.63 7.74
CA PHE A 279 6.97 0.01 8.30
C PHE A 279 8.09 1.03 8.53
N TYR A 280 8.23 2.01 7.64
CA TYR A 280 9.14 3.14 7.84
C TYR A 280 8.81 3.91 9.13
N ALA A 281 7.56 4.32 9.26
CA ALA A 281 7.09 5.09 10.42
C ALA A 281 7.18 4.29 11.73
N ALA A 282 6.84 3.01 11.70
CA ALA A 282 6.94 2.15 12.88
C ALA A 282 8.41 1.91 13.29
N PHE A 283 9.31 1.76 12.33
CA PHE A 283 10.73 1.69 12.62
C PHE A 283 11.25 3.01 13.20
N ALA A 284 10.85 4.15 12.64
CA ALA A 284 11.22 5.47 13.14
C ALA A 284 10.76 5.66 14.60
N GLU A 285 9.49 5.37 14.90
CA GLU A 285 8.97 5.43 16.28
C GLU A 285 9.78 4.55 17.24
N ARG A 286 10.21 3.36 16.79
CA ARG A 286 10.88 2.36 17.63
C ARG A 286 12.36 2.58 17.79
N CYS A 287 13.07 3.04 16.75
CA CYS A 287 14.52 3.05 16.65
C CYS A 287 15.14 4.44 16.57
N GLY A 288 14.38 5.48 16.16
CA GLY A 288 14.88 6.84 16.07
C GLY A 288 13.91 7.75 15.32
N GLU A 289 13.15 8.57 16.05
CA GLU A 289 12.12 9.47 15.50
C GLU A 289 12.70 10.54 14.54
N GLU A 290 13.98 10.84 14.66
CA GLU A 290 14.71 11.75 13.76
C GLU A 290 14.66 11.31 12.29
N LEU A 291 14.39 10.02 12.02
CA LEU A 291 14.19 9.51 10.67
C LEU A 291 12.99 10.13 9.98
N MET A 292 11.95 10.52 10.74
CA MET A 292 10.78 11.20 10.19
C MET A 292 11.10 12.61 9.67
N TYR A 293 12.21 13.21 10.08
CA TYR A 293 12.59 14.57 9.68
C TYR A 293 13.66 14.60 8.57
N ARG A 294 13.87 13.47 7.89
CA ARG A 294 14.73 13.43 6.70
C ARG A 294 14.10 14.21 5.54
N GLU A 295 14.94 14.61 4.60
CA GLU A 295 14.51 15.26 3.37
C GLU A 295 13.40 14.45 2.67
N LYS A 296 12.41 15.10 2.11
CA LYS A 296 11.19 14.56 1.47
C LYS A 296 10.16 13.91 2.40
N CYS A 297 10.47 13.53 3.64
CA CYS A 297 9.51 12.84 4.51
C CYS A 297 8.20 13.63 4.72
N GLU A 298 8.27 14.97 4.81
CA GLU A 298 7.09 15.82 4.90
C GLU A 298 6.23 15.72 3.63
N GLN A 299 6.84 15.81 2.45
CA GLN A 299 6.13 15.70 1.18
C GLN A 299 5.51 14.30 0.99
N ILE A 300 6.24 13.26 1.40
CA ILE A 300 5.75 11.88 1.40
C ILE A 300 4.56 11.73 2.35
N ALA A 301 4.62 12.31 3.55
CA ALA A 301 3.51 12.27 4.51
C ALA A 301 2.23 12.95 3.98
N LEU A 302 2.39 13.99 3.15
CA LEU A 302 1.27 14.72 2.52
C LEU A 302 0.72 14.05 1.26
N PHE A 303 1.34 12.98 0.76
CA PHE A 303 0.91 12.31 -0.48
C PHE A 303 -0.48 11.66 -0.33
N GLN A 304 -0.72 10.94 0.76
CA GLN A 304 -1.95 10.20 1.00
C GLN A 304 -3.21 11.08 0.81
N GLN A 305 -3.23 12.27 1.43
CA GLN A 305 -4.40 13.14 1.40
C GLN A 305 -4.77 13.67 0.01
N LYS A 306 -3.83 13.65 -0.92
CA LYS A 306 -4.01 14.09 -2.31
C LYS A 306 -4.70 13.02 -3.18
N CYS A 307 -4.65 11.75 -2.74
CA CYS A 307 -5.05 10.58 -3.53
C CYS A 307 -6.53 10.21 -3.45
N TYR A 308 -7.34 10.88 -2.61
CA TYR A 308 -8.74 10.53 -2.41
C TYR A 308 -9.70 11.55 -3.02
N PHE A 309 -10.68 11.05 -3.80
CA PHE A 309 -11.90 11.77 -4.14
C PHE A 309 -12.96 11.47 -3.08
N ARG A 310 -13.44 12.51 -2.39
CA ARG A 310 -14.35 12.39 -1.24
C ARG A 310 -15.71 12.98 -1.57
N SER A 311 -16.78 12.20 -1.41
CA SER A 311 -18.16 12.67 -1.55
C SER A 311 -19.04 12.22 -0.38
N CYS A 312 -20.23 12.78 -0.28
CA CYS A 312 -21.23 12.31 0.68
C CYS A 312 -21.75 10.89 0.40
N PHE A 313 -21.53 10.37 -0.80
CA PHE A 313 -21.88 9.00 -1.21
C PHE A 313 -20.78 7.98 -0.94
N GLY A 314 -19.63 8.41 -0.42
CA GLY A 314 -18.44 7.61 -0.23
C GLY A 314 -17.22 8.24 -0.90
N GLY A 315 -16.22 7.44 -1.25
CA GLY A 315 -15.04 7.93 -1.92
C GLY A 315 -14.27 6.81 -2.62
N VAL A 316 -13.37 7.23 -3.50
CA VAL A 316 -12.44 6.35 -4.21
C VAL A 316 -11.03 6.94 -4.14
N SER A 317 -10.04 6.09 -4.22
CA SER A 317 -8.64 6.49 -4.38
C SER A 317 -8.23 6.47 -5.85
N ILE A 318 -7.19 7.24 -6.21
CA ILE A 318 -6.52 7.02 -7.50
C ILE A 318 -5.94 5.62 -7.54
N SER A 319 -6.00 4.96 -8.70
CA SER A 319 -5.58 3.57 -8.88
C SER A 319 -4.46 3.41 -9.90
N PHE A 320 -3.66 4.46 -10.14
CA PHE A 320 -2.54 4.40 -11.06
C PHE A 320 -1.55 3.31 -10.67
N SER A 321 -0.90 2.71 -11.66
CA SER A 321 0.02 1.59 -11.52
C SER A 321 -0.68 0.36 -10.89
N ASP A 322 -0.02 -0.42 -10.06
CA ASP A 322 -0.66 -1.54 -9.35
C ASP A 322 -1.49 -1.07 -8.13
N GLY A 323 -2.05 0.14 -8.18
CA GLY A 323 -2.93 0.68 -7.15
C GLY A 323 -4.33 0.07 -7.14
N SER A 324 -5.12 0.38 -6.11
CA SER A 324 -6.53 0.03 -6.01
C SER A 324 -7.40 1.28 -5.95
N LYS A 325 -8.50 1.30 -6.68
CA LYS A 325 -9.51 2.37 -6.59
C LYS A 325 -10.26 2.41 -5.27
N HIS A 326 -10.16 1.37 -4.48
CA HIS A 326 -10.75 1.25 -3.15
C HIS A 326 -9.70 1.12 -2.05
N GLU A 327 -8.50 1.69 -2.28
CA GLU A 327 -7.49 1.70 -1.23
C GLU A 327 -7.95 2.55 -0.06
N SER A 328 -8.11 1.92 1.09
CA SER A 328 -8.48 2.59 2.34
C SER A 328 -7.26 3.24 2.98
N PHE A 329 -7.46 4.33 3.72
CA PHE A 329 -6.38 4.90 4.51
C PHE A 329 -6.22 4.15 5.85
N LEU A 330 -5.02 4.27 6.42
CA LEU A 330 -4.66 3.69 7.71
C LEU A 330 -4.77 4.78 8.80
N PRO A 331 -5.82 4.78 9.63
CA PRO A 331 -6.03 5.84 10.62
C PRO A 331 -4.88 6.02 11.60
N GLY A 332 -4.25 4.92 12.04
CA GLY A 332 -3.09 4.96 12.91
C GLY A 332 -1.89 5.64 12.25
N LEU A 333 -1.53 5.22 11.02
CA LEU A 333 -0.46 5.84 10.25
C LEU A 333 -0.73 7.34 10.07
N THR A 334 -1.94 7.71 9.66
CA THR A 334 -2.31 9.12 9.47
C THR A 334 -2.20 9.93 10.77
N ALA A 335 -2.58 9.35 11.92
CA ALA A 335 -2.46 10.02 13.22
C ALA A 335 -0.98 10.25 13.61
N TYR A 336 -0.11 9.27 13.39
CA TYR A 336 1.32 9.40 13.62
C TYR A 336 1.97 10.42 12.67
N LEU A 337 1.65 10.36 11.38
CA LEU A 337 2.14 11.33 10.41
C LEU A 337 1.69 12.75 10.75
N LYS A 338 0.44 12.92 11.20
CA LYS A 338 -0.08 14.22 11.66
C LYS A 338 0.60 14.71 12.93
N HIS A 339 1.01 13.83 13.81
CA HIS A 339 1.81 14.18 14.98
C HIS A 339 3.18 14.76 14.55
N CYS A 340 3.84 14.13 13.57
CA CYS A 340 5.10 14.61 13.02
C CYS A 340 4.92 15.88 12.19
N TYR A 341 3.84 15.97 11.41
CA TYR A 341 3.56 17.03 10.44
C TYR A 341 2.11 17.50 10.58
N PRO A 342 1.85 18.59 11.32
CA PRO A 342 0.49 19.06 11.63
C PRO A 342 -0.40 19.39 10.42
N GLN A 343 0.19 19.64 9.25
CA GLN A 343 -0.52 19.89 7.99
C GLN A 343 -1.08 18.62 7.33
N VAL A 344 -0.76 17.44 7.82
CA VAL A 344 -1.38 16.19 7.35
C VAL A 344 -2.87 16.21 7.69
N GLU A 345 -3.69 16.04 6.66
CA GLU A 345 -5.14 15.98 6.78
C GLU A 345 -5.60 14.52 6.93
N THR A 346 -6.55 14.29 7.84
CA THR A 346 -7.16 12.97 7.97
C THR A 346 -8.24 12.81 6.92
N PRO A 347 -8.20 11.76 6.06
CA PRO A 347 -9.30 11.41 5.19
C PRO A 347 -10.60 11.12 5.99
N CYS A 348 -11.73 11.02 5.30
CA CYS A 348 -13.00 10.67 5.93
C CYS A 348 -12.95 9.24 6.50
N TYR A 349 -13.41 9.04 7.74
CA TYR A 349 -13.42 7.73 8.40
C TYR A 349 -14.30 6.68 7.71
N THR A 350 -15.16 7.07 6.77
CA THR A 350 -15.85 6.11 5.86
C THR A 350 -14.88 5.37 4.94
N LEU A 351 -13.69 5.94 4.70
CA LEU A 351 -12.61 5.35 3.91
C LEU A 351 -11.53 4.68 4.78
N ALA A 352 -11.77 4.58 6.09
CA ALA A 352 -10.81 3.94 7.00
C ALA A 352 -10.83 2.42 6.81
N ARG A 353 -9.64 1.82 6.83
CA ARG A 353 -9.46 0.39 6.54
C ARG A 353 -10.20 -0.50 7.53
N PRO A 354 -11.12 -1.37 7.07
CA PRO A 354 -11.68 -2.44 7.88
C PRO A 354 -10.70 -3.61 8.03
N PHE A 355 -10.93 -4.49 9.00
CA PHE A 355 -10.02 -5.59 9.32
C PHE A 355 -9.76 -6.55 8.15
N ASP A 356 -10.81 -6.95 7.44
CA ASP A 356 -10.74 -7.97 6.38
C ASP A 356 -10.28 -7.42 5.01
N GLU A 357 -10.01 -6.13 4.87
CA GLU A 357 -9.51 -5.56 3.60
C GLU A 357 -8.06 -5.95 3.32
N ASP A 358 -7.21 -6.04 4.35
CA ASP A 358 -5.85 -6.54 4.20
C ASP A 358 -5.85 -8.07 4.12
N ALA A 359 -5.77 -8.63 2.92
CA ALA A 359 -5.71 -10.07 2.69
C ALA A 359 -4.51 -10.76 3.39
N CYS A 360 -3.46 -10.01 3.73
CA CYS A 360 -2.28 -10.50 4.45
C CYS A 360 -2.45 -10.45 5.97
N TYR A 361 -3.50 -9.79 6.48
CA TYR A 361 -3.81 -9.65 7.91
C TYR A 361 -2.60 -9.18 8.74
N ARG A 362 -1.89 -8.15 8.27
CA ARG A 362 -0.66 -7.66 8.90
C ARG A 362 -0.87 -7.21 10.34
N TYR A 363 -0.13 -7.83 11.25
CA TYR A 363 -0.17 -7.48 12.67
C TYR A 363 0.18 -6.00 12.89
N LEU A 364 1.28 -5.52 12.28
CA LEU A 364 1.77 -4.17 12.48
C LEU A 364 0.69 -3.11 12.19
N THR A 365 0.08 -3.15 11.00
CA THR A 365 -0.88 -2.13 10.59
C THR A 365 -2.15 -2.15 11.44
N ASN A 366 -2.66 -3.33 11.79
CA ASN A 366 -3.85 -3.46 12.64
C ASN A 366 -3.57 -3.00 14.08
N GLU A 367 -2.42 -3.34 14.61
CA GLU A 367 -2.00 -2.90 15.94
C GLU A 367 -1.79 -1.39 15.99
N ARG A 368 -1.11 -0.81 14.99
CA ARG A 368 -0.87 0.63 14.92
C ARG A 368 -2.15 1.44 14.68
N ASN A 369 -3.15 0.87 14.03
CA ASN A 369 -4.48 1.51 13.93
C ASN A 369 -5.16 1.67 15.29
N ILE A 370 -4.80 0.89 16.28
CA ILE A 370 -5.30 1.04 17.66
C ILE A 370 -4.33 1.91 18.48
N SER A 371 -3.06 1.47 18.59
CA SER A 371 -2.09 2.09 19.49
C SER A 371 -1.77 3.54 19.12
N TRP A 372 -1.59 3.83 17.83
CA TRP A 372 -1.27 5.18 17.37
C TRP A 372 -2.47 6.13 17.44
N LEU A 373 -3.70 5.66 17.21
CA LEU A 373 -4.88 6.49 17.44
C LEU A 373 -5.04 6.83 18.92
N ILE A 374 -4.76 5.88 19.83
CA ILE A 374 -4.79 6.14 21.27
C ILE A 374 -3.71 7.14 21.67
N ARG A 375 -2.50 7.04 21.11
CA ARG A 375 -1.35 7.86 21.49
C ARG A 375 -1.31 9.22 20.79
N TYR A 376 -1.62 9.27 19.49
CA TYR A 376 -1.43 10.45 18.64
C TYR A 376 -2.74 11.05 18.11
N GLY A 377 -3.89 10.45 18.40
CA GLY A 377 -5.19 10.87 17.89
C GLY A 377 -5.64 12.27 18.35
N ASP A 378 -5.07 12.79 19.43
CA ASP A 378 -5.31 14.12 19.99
C ASP A 378 -4.04 14.97 20.01
N SER A 379 -3.55 15.39 18.86
CA SER A 379 -2.47 16.37 18.80
C SER A 379 -2.99 17.77 19.20
N GLY A 380 -3.34 17.96 20.47
CA GLY A 380 -3.90 19.23 20.97
C GLY A 380 -3.78 19.46 22.47
N SER A 381 -3.32 18.52 23.27
CA SER A 381 -3.05 18.75 24.70
C SER A 381 -1.82 17.96 25.15
N ASP A 382 -0.82 18.67 25.62
CA ASP A 382 0.30 18.16 26.41
C ASP A 382 -0.27 17.60 27.74
N ALA A 383 -0.68 16.34 27.76
CA ALA A 383 -0.92 15.62 29.00
C ALA A 383 -0.81 14.11 28.76
N ASP A 384 0.08 13.51 29.54
CA ASP A 384 0.19 12.08 29.82
C ASP A 384 0.86 11.21 28.75
N ALA A 385 2.15 11.48 28.47
CA ALA A 385 3.06 10.44 28.04
C ALA A 385 3.37 9.48 29.20
N GLU A 386 2.36 8.82 29.75
CA GLU A 386 2.58 7.68 30.64
C GLU A 386 2.80 6.42 29.79
N THR A 387 3.81 5.67 30.20
CA THR A 387 4.28 4.39 29.68
C THR A 387 3.15 3.52 29.17
N ASP A 388 3.33 2.94 27.97
CA ASP A 388 2.54 1.79 27.57
C ASP A 388 2.67 0.71 28.65
N GLY A 389 1.62 -0.09 28.86
CA GLY A 389 1.57 -1.08 29.94
C GLY A 389 2.66 -2.15 29.92
N ALA A 390 3.65 -2.05 29.01
CA ALA A 390 4.81 -2.91 28.89
C ALA A 390 6.08 -2.32 29.53
N GLY A 391 6.03 -1.12 30.16
CA GLY A 391 7.17 -0.55 30.86
C GLY A 391 8.36 -0.19 29.97
N ILE A 392 8.15 -0.07 28.67
CA ILE A 392 9.20 0.38 27.74
C ILE A 392 9.31 1.90 27.92
N LYS A 393 10.25 2.33 28.77
CA LYS A 393 10.66 3.73 28.79
C LYS A 393 11.26 4.04 27.41
N HIS A 394 10.51 4.82 26.62
CA HIS A 394 11.14 5.53 25.52
C HIS A 394 12.23 6.41 26.14
N THR A 395 13.47 6.20 25.75
CA THR A 395 14.61 6.98 26.24
C THR A 395 14.24 8.45 26.12
N GLU A 396 14.28 9.18 27.24
CA GLU A 396 14.28 10.64 27.24
C GLU A 396 15.50 11.10 26.43
N ILE A 397 15.31 11.21 25.11
CA ILE A 397 16.22 11.98 24.30
C ILE A 397 15.83 13.43 24.59
N ASN A 398 16.77 14.18 25.21
CA ASN A 398 16.67 15.61 25.40
C ASN A 398 15.99 16.21 24.17
N ARG A 399 14.77 16.73 24.35
CA ARG A 399 14.08 17.58 23.37
C ARG A 399 14.94 18.85 23.22
N THR A 400 15.95 18.79 22.39
CA THR A 400 16.41 20.00 21.71
C THR A 400 15.27 20.32 20.74
N GLU A 401 14.69 21.51 20.87
CA GLU A 401 13.74 22.04 19.90
C GLU A 401 14.25 21.71 18.50
N PRO A 402 13.41 21.15 17.60
CA PRO A 402 13.84 20.86 16.25
C PRO A 402 14.41 22.16 15.68
N VAL A 403 15.66 22.12 15.26
CA VAL A 403 16.27 23.21 14.50
C VAL A 403 15.43 23.29 13.23
N ARG A 404 14.45 24.21 13.22
CA ARG A 404 13.78 24.64 12.01
C ARG A 404 14.85 25.30 11.16
N THR A 405 15.44 24.51 10.27
CA THR A 405 16.13 25.10 9.14
C THR A 405 15.06 25.78 8.32
N ASP A 406 15.13 27.09 8.24
CA ASP A 406 14.38 27.91 7.29
C ASP A 406 14.82 27.52 5.86
N MET A 407 14.42 26.35 5.41
CA MET A 407 14.48 25.99 4.01
C MET A 407 13.31 26.70 3.32
N PRO A 408 13.52 27.35 2.17
CA PRO A 408 12.42 27.95 1.44
C PRO A 408 11.42 26.83 1.14
N HIS A 409 10.21 26.94 1.70
CA HIS A 409 9.09 26.08 1.38
C HIS A 409 8.95 26.08 -0.15
N SER A 410 9.32 25.00 -0.80
CA SER A 410 8.90 24.69 -2.17
C SER A 410 7.40 24.42 -2.05
N GLY A 411 6.63 25.54 -2.19
CA GLY A 411 5.25 25.60 -1.77
C GLY A 411 4.41 24.51 -2.42
N GLU A 412 3.70 23.76 -1.59
CA GLU A 412 2.48 23.10 -2.02
C GLU A 412 1.63 24.15 -2.74
N ARG A 413 1.48 24.01 -4.05
CA ARG A 413 0.47 24.77 -4.76
C ARG A 413 -0.87 24.04 -4.55
N LYS A 414 -1.50 24.23 -3.37
CA LYS A 414 -2.96 24.20 -3.29
C LYS A 414 -3.42 25.44 -4.05
N THR A 415 -3.73 25.26 -5.32
CA THR A 415 -4.33 26.31 -6.09
C THR A 415 -5.82 26.27 -5.84
N ALA A 416 -6.33 27.15 -4.98
CA ALA A 416 -7.77 27.36 -4.89
C ALA A 416 -8.22 27.98 -6.22
N ALA A 417 -8.69 27.12 -7.12
CA ALA A 417 -9.27 27.56 -8.39
C ALA A 417 -10.55 28.38 -8.16
N HIS A 418 -10.83 29.31 -9.04
CA HIS A 418 -12.12 29.99 -9.09
C HIS A 418 -13.24 28.93 -9.25
N GLY A 419 -14.16 28.84 -8.26
CA GLY A 419 -15.28 27.91 -8.31
C GLY A 419 -15.23 26.69 -7.36
N GLY A 420 -14.31 26.66 -6.37
CA GLY A 420 -14.29 25.57 -5.36
C GLY A 420 -13.55 24.30 -5.80
N THR A 421 -12.84 24.33 -6.93
CA THR A 421 -12.02 23.19 -7.39
C THR A 421 -10.65 23.21 -6.71
N THR A 422 -10.13 22.06 -6.29
CA THR A 422 -8.77 21.86 -5.76
C THR A 422 -7.96 21.05 -6.76
N ALA A 423 -6.76 21.50 -7.09
CA ALA A 423 -5.82 20.79 -7.92
C ALA A 423 -4.56 20.44 -7.14
N TYR A 424 -4.23 19.16 -7.08
CA TYR A 424 -2.98 18.65 -6.52
C TYR A 424 -2.05 18.29 -7.67
N LEU A 425 -1.08 19.15 -7.94
CA LEU A 425 -0.05 18.91 -8.94
C LEU A 425 1.14 18.22 -8.28
N LEU A 426 1.55 17.09 -8.83
CA LEU A 426 2.73 16.32 -8.47
C LEU A 426 3.67 16.35 -9.69
N PRO A 427 4.51 17.39 -9.81
CA PRO A 427 5.26 17.66 -11.05
C PRO A 427 6.40 16.67 -11.28
N ALA A 428 6.97 16.06 -10.23
CA ALA A 428 8.03 15.07 -10.36
C ALA A 428 7.48 13.71 -10.85
N ALA A 429 6.36 13.27 -10.30
CA ALA A 429 5.63 12.10 -10.78
C ALA A 429 4.86 12.37 -12.08
N GLN A 430 4.67 13.64 -12.44
CA GLN A 430 3.77 14.07 -13.51
C GLN A 430 2.34 13.55 -13.31
N TRP A 431 1.80 13.75 -12.11
CA TRP A 431 0.40 13.46 -11.78
C TRP A 431 -0.35 14.75 -11.46
N LEU A 432 -1.60 14.79 -11.87
CA LEU A 432 -2.56 15.84 -11.47
C LEU A 432 -3.83 15.18 -10.96
N ILE A 433 -4.27 15.58 -9.77
CA ILE A 433 -5.56 15.20 -9.20
C ILE A 433 -6.36 16.50 -9.05
N CYS A 434 -7.47 16.63 -9.78
CA CYS A 434 -8.30 17.80 -9.80
C CYS A 434 -9.72 17.42 -9.37
N GLN A 435 -10.24 18.05 -8.30
CA GLN A 435 -11.55 17.73 -7.75
C GLN A 435 -12.28 18.97 -7.25
N ASP A 436 -13.60 18.94 -7.30
CA ASP A 436 -14.46 19.96 -6.68
C ASP A 436 -14.67 19.66 -5.17
N GLY A 437 -15.46 20.52 -4.49
CA GLY A 437 -15.76 20.34 -3.06
C GLY A 437 -16.65 19.12 -2.76
N GLU A 438 -17.24 18.50 -3.78
CA GLU A 438 -18.10 17.31 -3.69
C GLU A 438 -17.34 16.02 -4.06
N GLY A 439 -16.03 16.13 -4.40
CA GLY A 439 -15.19 15.00 -4.78
C GLY A 439 -15.43 14.50 -6.20
N ASN A 440 -16.01 15.34 -7.07
CA ASN A 440 -16.11 15.04 -8.49
C ASN A 440 -14.87 15.60 -9.20
N GLY A 441 -14.35 14.89 -10.20
CA GLY A 441 -13.19 15.38 -10.91
C GLY A 441 -12.48 14.34 -11.76
N PHE A 442 -11.19 14.57 -11.97
CA PHE A 442 -10.33 13.66 -12.71
C PHE A 442 -8.94 13.55 -12.09
N ALA A 443 -8.27 12.45 -12.36
CA ALA A 443 -6.83 12.37 -12.20
C ALA A 443 -6.20 11.96 -13.55
N ALA A 444 -4.99 12.46 -13.81
CA ALA A 444 -4.25 12.16 -15.02
C ALA A 444 -2.76 12.02 -14.73
N LYS A 445 -2.07 11.21 -15.54
CA LYS A 445 -0.63 10.95 -15.38
C LYS A 445 0.15 11.13 -16.68
N GLY A 446 1.40 11.55 -16.52
CA GLY A 446 2.48 11.48 -17.48
C GLY A 446 3.50 10.41 -17.06
N GLY A 447 4.73 10.80 -16.73
CA GLY A 447 5.78 9.90 -16.26
C GLY A 447 6.49 9.14 -17.37
N ASN A 448 6.93 7.93 -17.09
CA ASN A 448 7.59 7.04 -18.05
C ASN A 448 7.14 5.59 -17.88
N ASN A 449 7.38 4.74 -18.89
CA ASN A 449 6.96 3.34 -18.89
C ASN A 449 8.01 2.38 -18.29
N ASP A 450 8.75 2.82 -17.24
CA ASP A 450 9.73 2.02 -16.49
C ASP A 450 9.71 2.40 -14.99
N GLU A 451 8.57 2.87 -14.49
CA GLU A 451 8.35 3.06 -13.07
C GLU A 451 8.13 1.72 -12.38
N ASN A 452 8.41 1.62 -11.09
CA ASN A 452 8.09 0.40 -10.34
C ASN A 452 6.58 0.14 -10.41
N HIS A 453 6.19 -1.10 -10.69
CA HIS A 453 4.79 -1.48 -10.87
C HIS A 453 4.06 -0.72 -11.99
N ASN A 454 4.78 -0.21 -13.00
CA ASN A 454 4.17 0.61 -14.04
C ASN A 454 3.24 -0.15 -14.98
N HIS A 455 2.34 0.62 -15.59
CA HIS A 455 1.56 0.25 -16.76
C HIS A 455 1.99 1.10 -17.95
N ASN A 456 1.78 0.61 -19.19
CA ASN A 456 2.07 1.39 -20.40
C ASN A 456 0.90 2.34 -20.70
N ASP A 457 0.81 3.44 -19.94
CA ASP A 457 -0.42 4.25 -19.80
C ASP A 457 -0.16 5.77 -19.76
N ILE A 458 0.94 6.25 -20.31
CA ILE A 458 1.27 7.68 -20.33
C ILE A 458 0.17 8.47 -21.03
N GLY A 459 -0.31 9.54 -20.40
CA GLY A 459 -1.46 10.32 -20.87
C GLY A 459 -2.80 9.78 -20.42
N HIS A 460 -2.82 8.68 -19.65
CA HIS A 460 -4.06 8.13 -19.06
C HIS A 460 -4.73 9.13 -18.13
N PHE A 461 -6.04 9.05 -18.06
CA PHE A 461 -6.88 9.77 -17.11
C PHE A 461 -8.06 8.91 -16.64
N LEU A 462 -8.54 9.19 -15.45
CA LEU A 462 -9.76 8.65 -14.87
C LEU A 462 -10.71 9.78 -14.50
N CYS A 463 -12.01 9.49 -14.45
CA CYS A 463 -13.06 10.45 -14.09
C CYS A 463 -13.89 9.92 -12.93
N VAL A 464 -14.10 10.75 -11.92
CA VAL A 464 -14.88 10.45 -10.73
C VAL A 464 -16.08 11.37 -10.63
N PHE A 465 -17.24 10.78 -10.30
CA PHE A 465 -18.46 11.50 -10.01
C PHE A 465 -19.17 10.86 -8.82
N HIS A 466 -19.54 11.67 -7.82
CA HIS A 466 -20.16 11.21 -6.57
C HIS A 466 -19.42 10.04 -5.88
N GLY A 467 -18.06 10.12 -5.88
CA GLY A 467 -17.22 9.11 -5.26
C GLY A 467 -17.15 7.78 -6.02
N GLU A 468 -17.45 7.77 -7.31
CA GLU A 468 -17.44 6.61 -8.19
C GLU A 468 -16.67 6.90 -9.48
N MET A 469 -15.78 6.00 -9.88
CA MET A 469 -15.05 6.10 -11.15
C MET A 469 -15.96 5.67 -12.30
N LEU A 470 -16.34 6.61 -13.16
CA LEU A 470 -17.10 6.33 -14.38
C LEU A 470 -16.20 5.99 -15.57
N LEU A 471 -15.07 6.68 -15.72
CA LEU A 471 -13.95 6.20 -16.51
C LEU A 471 -12.86 5.79 -15.53
N THR A 472 -12.35 4.57 -15.68
CA THR A 472 -11.55 3.92 -14.64
C THR A 472 -10.10 3.67 -15.06
N ASP A 473 -9.22 3.55 -14.07
CA ASP A 473 -7.99 2.79 -14.14
C ASP A 473 -8.26 1.42 -13.50
N LEU A 474 -7.75 0.34 -14.09
CA LEU A 474 -8.00 -1.03 -13.62
C LEU A 474 -7.20 -1.38 -12.37
N GLY A 475 -6.10 -0.66 -12.12
CA GLY A 475 -5.14 -1.00 -11.08
C GLY A 475 -4.50 -2.37 -11.29
N ALA A 476 -4.08 -3.01 -10.21
CA ALA A 476 -3.42 -4.31 -10.26
C ALA A 476 -4.33 -5.44 -10.76
N GLY A 477 -3.80 -6.30 -11.62
CA GLY A 477 -4.40 -7.59 -11.94
C GLY A 477 -3.93 -8.71 -11.02
N GLU A 478 -4.33 -9.95 -11.32
CA GLU A 478 -3.88 -11.13 -10.59
C GLU A 478 -2.36 -11.34 -10.75
N TYR A 479 -1.63 -11.43 -9.65
CA TYR A 479 -0.18 -11.61 -9.63
C TYR A 479 0.20 -13.06 -9.96
N THR A 480 0.18 -13.37 -11.24
CA THR A 480 0.67 -14.64 -11.79
C THR A 480 2.19 -14.57 -12.04
N LYS A 481 2.79 -15.70 -12.44
CA LYS A 481 4.20 -15.71 -12.87
C LYS A 481 4.44 -14.76 -14.05
N ASP A 482 3.51 -14.68 -14.99
CA ASP A 482 3.61 -13.83 -16.19
C ASP A 482 3.51 -12.34 -15.85
N TYR A 483 2.86 -11.99 -14.73
CA TYR A 483 2.73 -10.60 -14.27
C TYR A 483 4.08 -9.92 -14.02
N PHE A 484 5.08 -10.69 -13.60
CA PHE A 484 6.46 -10.25 -13.32
C PHE A 484 7.47 -10.79 -14.33
N GLY A 485 7.03 -11.28 -15.47
CA GLY A 485 7.83 -11.85 -16.53
C GLY A 485 7.62 -11.19 -17.89
N ASP A 486 8.10 -11.85 -18.95
CA ASP A 486 8.01 -11.38 -20.33
C ASP A 486 6.56 -11.17 -20.79
N GLY A 487 5.59 -11.87 -20.19
CA GLY A 487 4.16 -11.77 -20.47
C GLY A 487 3.44 -10.59 -19.79
N ARG A 488 4.14 -9.71 -19.05
CA ARG A 488 3.53 -8.61 -18.30
C ARG A 488 2.57 -7.77 -19.13
N TYR A 489 3.00 -7.35 -20.30
CA TYR A 489 2.23 -6.47 -21.18
C TYR A 489 1.26 -7.19 -22.12
N ASP A 490 1.04 -8.51 -21.94
CA ASP A 490 -0.11 -9.23 -22.49
C ASP A 490 -1.34 -9.15 -21.56
N ILE A 491 -1.14 -8.77 -20.29
CA ILE A 491 -2.18 -8.62 -19.29
C ILE A 491 -2.88 -7.27 -19.47
N LEU A 492 -4.24 -7.28 -19.51
CA LEU A 492 -5.03 -6.12 -19.88
C LEU A 492 -4.73 -4.86 -19.06
N CYS A 493 -4.59 -4.97 -17.74
CA CYS A 493 -4.34 -3.80 -16.87
C CYS A 493 -2.94 -3.21 -17.04
N ASN A 494 -1.97 -3.94 -17.56
CA ASN A 494 -0.60 -3.47 -17.70
C ASN A 494 -0.31 -2.84 -19.07
N ARG A 495 -1.20 -3.00 -20.02
CA ARG A 495 -1.03 -2.55 -21.40
C ARG A 495 -1.95 -1.38 -21.75
N SER A 496 -1.60 -0.61 -22.77
CA SER A 496 -2.32 0.60 -23.17
C SER A 496 -3.80 0.38 -23.48
N MET A 497 -4.18 -0.81 -23.97
CA MET A 497 -5.59 -1.14 -24.21
C MET A 497 -6.44 -1.13 -22.93
N GLY A 498 -5.86 -1.36 -21.76
CA GLY A 498 -6.52 -1.31 -20.46
C GLY A 498 -6.67 0.11 -19.88
N HIS A 499 -6.23 1.13 -20.63
CA HIS A 499 -6.20 2.51 -20.19
C HIS A 499 -6.86 3.46 -21.18
N SER A 500 -7.26 4.65 -20.73
CA SER A 500 -7.89 5.69 -21.56
C SER A 500 -6.82 6.47 -22.34
N VAL A 501 -6.11 5.78 -23.24
CA VAL A 501 -5.08 6.32 -24.13
C VAL A 501 -5.31 5.84 -25.56
N PRO A 502 -4.96 6.64 -26.60
CA PRO A 502 -5.14 6.24 -27.97
C PRO A 502 -4.19 5.11 -28.39
N LEU A 503 -4.56 4.41 -29.46
CA LEU A 503 -3.68 3.49 -30.20
C LEU A 503 -3.27 4.15 -31.52
N VAL A 504 -2.01 4.09 -31.87
CA VAL A 504 -1.47 4.67 -33.09
C VAL A 504 -1.06 3.55 -34.05
N ASN A 505 -1.59 3.53 -35.26
CA ASN A 505 -1.38 2.45 -36.25
C ASN A 505 -1.73 1.05 -35.68
N GLY A 506 -2.74 0.98 -34.78
CA GLY A 506 -3.10 -0.22 -34.04
C GLY A 506 -2.05 -0.69 -33.03
N ARG A 507 -1.03 0.12 -32.73
CA ARG A 507 0.04 -0.17 -31.76
C ARG A 507 -0.19 0.55 -30.44
N GLU A 508 0.26 -0.09 -29.39
CA GLU A 508 0.28 0.39 -28.01
C GLU A 508 1.57 1.13 -27.68
N GLN A 509 1.63 1.78 -26.54
CA GLN A 509 2.85 2.35 -26.00
C GLN A 509 3.88 1.26 -25.71
N CYS A 510 5.15 1.61 -25.76
CA CYS A 510 6.26 0.71 -25.48
C CYS A 510 6.67 0.78 -24.00
N ALA A 511 7.20 -0.36 -23.50
CA ALA A 511 7.85 -0.40 -22.19
C ALA A 511 9.27 0.13 -22.28
N GLY A 512 9.73 0.81 -21.22
CA GLY A 512 11.08 1.34 -21.10
C GLY A 512 11.09 2.81 -20.71
N ARG A 513 12.14 3.23 -20.03
CA ARG A 513 12.28 4.59 -19.49
C ARG A 513 12.41 5.69 -20.55
N GLU A 514 12.85 5.33 -21.74
CA GLU A 514 12.88 6.21 -22.91
C GLU A 514 11.49 6.59 -23.38
N TYR A 515 10.49 5.73 -23.17
CA TYR A 515 9.08 5.97 -23.49
C TYR A 515 8.43 6.75 -22.35
N ARG A 516 8.23 8.05 -22.57
CA ARG A 516 7.82 8.99 -21.55
C ARG A 516 7.00 10.15 -22.08
N ALA A 517 6.36 10.89 -21.19
CA ALA A 517 5.78 12.18 -21.54
C ALA A 517 6.88 13.23 -21.70
N ASP A 518 6.81 13.97 -22.80
CA ASP A 518 7.76 15.04 -23.12
C ASP A 518 7.41 16.34 -22.37
N ARG A 519 6.12 16.52 -22.05
CA ARG A 519 5.61 17.72 -21.38
C ARG A 519 4.43 17.36 -20.49
N PHE A 520 4.42 17.93 -19.28
CA PHE A 520 3.31 17.84 -18.33
C PHE A 520 3.16 19.21 -17.65
N VAL A 521 2.13 19.97 -18.00
CA VAL A 521 1.97 21.36 -17.55
C VAL A 521 0.54 21.62 -17.14
N TRP A 522 0.36 22.11 -15.93
CA TRP A 522 -0.90 22.63 -15.42
C TRP A 522 -0.92 24.15 -15.54
N ASP A 523 -1.89 24.68 -16.28
CA ASP A 523 -2.20 26.10 -16.34
C ASP A 523 -3.35 26.39 -15.36
N GLU A 524 -2.98 27.00 -14.23
CA GLU A 524 -3.93 27.34 -13.18
C GLU A 524 -4.97 28.39 -13.63
N GLY A 525 -4.56 29.36 -14.45
CA GLY A 525 -5.46 30.42 -14.95
C GLY A 525 -6.50 29.88 -15.92
N ALA A 526 -6.11 28.96 -16.79
CA ALA A 526 -6.98 28.30 -17.75
C ALA A 526 -7.66 27.04 -17.19
N GLN A 527 -7.24 26.55 -16.00
CA GLN A 527 -7.66 25.27 -15.41
C GLN A 527 -7.49 24.10 -16.38
N THR A 528 -6.34 24.07 -17.05
CA THR A 528 -6.08 23.13 -18.15
C THR A 528 -4.74 22.40 -17.91
N LEU A 529 -4.80 21.08 -17.93
CA LEU A 529 -3.63 20.21 -17.99
C LEU A 529 -3.27 19.98 -19.45
N THR A 530 -2.00 20.09 -19.78
CA THR A 530 -1.44 19.74 -21.09
C THR A 530 -0.38 18.65 -20.91
N ILE A 531 -0.56 17.52 -21.60
CA ILE A 531 0.38 16.40 -21.63
C ILE A 531 0.80 16.17 -23.10
N SER A 532 2.11 16.18 -23.39
CA SER A 532 2.63 15.74 -24.69
C SER A 532 3.33 14.41 -24.50
N PHE A 533 2.94 13.38 -25.29
CA PHE A 533 3.38 12.01 -25.06
C PHE A 533 3.52 11.16 -26.33
N ALA A 534 3.83 11.78 -27.46
CA ALA A 534 4.18 11.04 -28.69
C ALA A 534 5.35 10.10 -28.47
N GLY A 535 6.32 10.50 -27.62
CA GLY A 535 7.48 9.68 -27.25
C GLY A 535 7.16 8.39 -26.47
N ALA A 536 5.91 8.16 -26.06
CA ALA A 536 5.48 6.90 -25.45
C ALA A 536 5.26 5.76 -26.49
N TYR A 537 5.12 6.10 -27.76
CA TYR A 537 4.85 5.16 -28.84
C TYR A 537 6.14 4.76 -29.59
N PRO A 538 6.08 3.67 -30.40
CA PRO A 538 7.21 3.29 -31.24
C PRO A 538 7.68 4.45 -32.11
N GLU A 539 8.99 4.56 -32.27
CA GLU A 539 9.64 5.60 -33.10
C GLU A 539 8.96 5.70 -34.46
N ASP A 540 8.79 6.94 -34.97
CA ASP A 540 8.12 7.28 -36.23
C ASP A 540 6.62 6.90 -36.34
N SER A 541 5.97 6.43 -35.27
CA SER A 541 4.55 6.13 -35.33
C SER A 541 3.68 7.40 -35.43
N ILE A 542 4.09 8.47 -34.75
CA ILE A 542 3.41 9.76 -34.70
C ILE A 542 4.42 10.88 -34.41
N ALA A 543 4.28 12.01 -35.06
CA ALA A 543 5.20 13.15 -34.87
C ALA A 543 4.89 13.98 -33.62
N GLY A 544 3.61 14.06 -33.24
CA GLY A 544 3.17 14.77 -32.04
C GLY A 544 1.83 14.25 -31.54
N LEU A 545 1.69 14.18 -30.23
CA LEU A 545 0.45 13.85 -29.54
C LEU A 545 0.36 14.69 -28.29
N GLU A 546 -0.65 15.56 -28.25
CA GLU A 546 -0.90 16.45 -27.13
C GLU A 546 -2.31 16.26 -26.63
N ARG A 547 -2.47 15.96 -25.35
CA ARG A 547 -3.76 15.88 -24.64
C ARG A 547 -3.95 17.10 -23.76
N ARG A 548 -5.08 17.75 -23.88
CA ARG A 548 -5.50 18.82 -22.99
C ARG A 548 -6.75 18.40 -22.22
N ILE A 549 -6.70 18.51 -20.89
CA ILE A 549 -7.83 18.19 -20.02
C ILE A 549 -8.20 19.44 -19.23
N ARG A 550 -9.46 19.85 -19.29
CA ARG A 550 -10.00 20.98 -18.56
C ARG A 550 -11.19 20.57 -17.72
N MET A 551 -11.19 20.97 -16.45
CA MET A 551 -12.33 20.76 -15.57
C MET A 551 -13.23 22.00 -15.56
N GLY A 552 -14.53 21.80 -15.80
CA GLY A 552 -15.61 22.76 -15.63
C GLY A 552 -16.61 22.27 -14.59
N SER A 553 -17.68 23.06 -14.38
CA SER A 553 -18.76 22.62 -13.48
C SER A 553 -19.50 21.41 -14.10
N ARG A 554 -19.45 20.25 -13.42
CA ARG A 554 -20.07 18.99 -13.87
C ARG A 554 -19.69 18.55 -15.29
N GLN A 555 -18.55 19.00 -15.79
CA GLN A 555 -18.06 18.64 -17.12
C GLN A 555 -16.54 18.60 -17.16
N ILE A 556 -16.01 17.60 -17.84
CA ILE A 556 -14.59 17.54 -18.22
C ILE A 556 -14.54 17.65 -19.74
N GLU A 557 -13.72 18.57 -20.23
CA GLU A 557 -13.39 18.72 -21.65
C GLU A 557 -12.01 18.13 -21.89
N LEU A 558 -11.92 17.19 -22.83
CA LEU A 558 -10.68 16.58 -23.28
C LEU A 558 -10.49 16.90 -24.76
N HIS A 559 -9.27 17.30 -25.13
CA HIS A 559 -8.91 17.59 -26.49
C HIS A 559 -7.57 16.96 -26.82
N ASP A 560 -7.58 15.94 -27.67
CA ASP A 560 -6.39 15.30 -28.20
C ASP A 560 -6.06 15.88 -29.57
N ILE A 561 -4.80 16.25 -29.76
CA ILE A 561 -4.24 16.85 -30.96
C ILE A 561 -3.13 15.94 -31.46
N PHE A 562 -3.28 15.47 -32.67
CA PHE A 562 -2.37 14.54 -33.32
C PHE A 562 -1.66 15.22 -34.48
N SER A 563 -0.33 15.29 -34.40
CA SER A 563 0.49 15.73 -35.53
C SER A 563 1.00 14.49 -36.26
N ALA A 564 0.52 14.28 -37.47
CA ALA A 564 0.86 13.11 -38.26
C ALA A 564 2.32 13.13 -38.67
N GLY A 565 3.03 12.05 -38.36
CA GLY A 565 4.33 11.71 -38.99
C GLY A 565 4.12 10.99 -40.31
N GLY A 566 5.17 10.85 -41.12
CA GLY A 566 5.08 10.18 -42.42
C GLY A 566 4.56 8.73 -42.42
N ASN A 567 4.55 8.09 -41.24
CA ASN A 567 4.10 6.73 -41.03
C ASN A 567 2.77 6.62 -40.26
N THR A 568 2.10 7.73 -39.92
CA THR A 568 0.79 7.68 -39.24
C THR A 568 -0.32 7.34 -40.23
N THR A 569 -0.94 6.18 -40.08
CA THR A 569 -2.01 5.66 -40.97
C THR A 569 -3.36 5.56 -40.30
N SER A 570 -3.40 5.42 -38.97
CA SER A 570 -4.64 5.36 -38.19
C SER A 570 -4.45 5.78 -36.75
N ILE A 571 -5.45 6.38 -36.17
CA ILE A 571 -5.54 6.70 -34.74
C ILE A 571 -6.86 6.18 -34.23
N THR A 572 -6.80 5.32 -33.21
CA THR A 572 -7.97 4.78 -32.53
C THR A 572 -8.00 5.33 -31.11
N GLU A 573 -8.98 6.14 -30.79
CA GLU A 573 -9.25 6.55 -29.41
C GLU A 573 -9.81 5.39 -28.59
N ASN A 574 -9.47 5.38 -27.31
CA ASN A 574 -9.84 4.33 -26.38
C ASN A 574 -10.15 4.92 -25.01
N LEU A 575 -11.33 4.65 -24.49
CA LEU A 575 -11.71 4.92 -23.11
C LEU A 575 -12.07 3.61 -22.41
N VAL A 576 -11.85 3.54 -21.10
CA VAL A 576 -12.06 2.32 -20.30
C VAL A 576 -13.02 2.58 -19.16
N THR A 577 -14.00 1.68 -18.98
CA THR A 577 -14.98 1.71 -17.91
C THR A 577 -15.36 0.29 -17.46
N GLU A 578 -15.78 0.15 -16.20
CA GLU A 578 -16.35 -1.09 -15.66
C GLU A 578 -17.87 -1.20 -15.86
N TYR A 579 -18.49 -0.10 -16.26
CA TYR A 579 -19.94 -0.06 -16.51
C TYR A 579 -20.24 -0.29 -17.99
N GLU A 580 -21.24 -1.11 -18.29
CA GLU A 580 -21.64 -1.36 -19.67
C GLU A 580 -22.19 -0.05 -20.31
N PRO A 581 -21.44 0.52 -21.30
CA PRO A 581 -21.85 1.77 -21.92
C PRO A 581 -22.99 1.54 -22.92
N LYS A 582 -23.82 2.59 -23.16
CA LYS A 582 -24.83 2.60 -24.20
C LYS A 582 -24.59 3.73 -25.18
N VAL A 583 -24.68 3.44 -26.46
CA VAL A 583 -24.60 4.44 -27.51
C VAL A 583 -26.03 4.84 -27.88
N GLN A 584 -26.39 6.14 -27.73
CA GLN A 584 -27.70 6.71 -28.06
C GLN A 584 -27.49 8.05 -28.79
N ASP A 585 -28.09 8.21 -29.92
CA ASP A 585 -28.03 9.44 -30.76
C ASP A 585 -26.57 9.90 -31.04
N GLY A 586 -25.62 8.96 -31.22
CA GLY A 586 -24.22 9.22 -31.46
C GLY A 586 -23.42 9.63 -30.23
N GLU A 587 -24.04 9.64 -29.05
CA GLU A 587 -23.39 9.92 -27.77
C GLU A 587 -23.23 8.64 -26.91
N VAL A 588 -22.20 8.57 -26.05
CA VAL A 588 -21.99 7.44 -25.16
C VAL A 588 -22.49 7.78 -23.76
N TRP A 589 -23.27 6.89 -23.18
CA TRP A 589 -23.79 7.00 -21.83
C TRP A 589 -23.19 5.90 -20.95
N ILE A 590 -22.67 6.29 -19.81
CA ILE A 590 -22.17 5.39 -18.77
C ILE A 590 -22.97 5.65 -17.50
N ARG A 591 -23.66 4.64 -17.01
CA ARG A 591 -24.49 4.73 -15.80
C ARG A 591 -23.81 3.95 -14.67
N GLY A 592 -23.35 4.65 -13.65
CA GLY A 592 -22.86 4.09 -12.40
C GLY A 592 -23.98 3.93 -11.37
N ARG A 593 -23.60 3.64 -10.13
CA ARG A 593 -24.51 3.48 -8.97
C ARG A 593 -24.99 4.84 -8.46
N ASN A 594 -24.04 5.80 -8.35
CA ASN A 594 -24.27 7.11 -7.73
C ASN A 594 -24.60 8.21 -8.73
N GLY A 595 -24.26 8.00 -9.99
CA GLY A 595 -24.45 8.99 -11.05
C GLY A 595 -24.22 8.40 -12.43
N GLN A 596 -24.29 9.25 -13.43
CA GLN A 596 -24.05 8.86 -14.82
C GLN A 596 -23.29 9.95 -15.56
N CYS A 597 -22.60 9.58 -16.64
CA CYS A 597 -22.00 10.55 -17.53
C CYS A 597 -22.43 10.31 -18.98
N ARG A 598 -22.41 11.41 -19.73
CA ARG A 598 -22.59 11.43 -21.17
C ARG A 598 -21.31 11.92 -21.81
N ILE A 599 -20.82 11.17 -22.78
CA ILE A 599 -19.63 11.52 -23.56
C ILE A 599 -20.08 11.89 -24.97
N ARG A 600 -19.88 13.15 -25.32
CA ARG A 600 -20.04 13.67 -26.68
C ARG A 600 -18.69 13.71 -27.33
N ILE A 601 -18.57 13.13 -28.51
CA ILE A 601 -17.33 13.05 -29.27
C ILE A 601 -17.45 13.91 -30.52
N ARG A 602 -16.38 14.64 -30.86
CA ARG A 602 -16.24 15.39 -32.10
C ARG A 602 -14.88 15.09 -32.72
N THR A 603 -14.90 14.51 -33.87
CA THR A 603 -13.74 14.33 -34.76
C THR A 603 -14.03 15.01 -36.10
N GLY A 604 -13.08 15.00 -37.03
CA GLY A 604 -13.23 15.62 -38.35
C GLY A 604 -14.26 14.96 -39.30
N ALA A 605 -14.72 13.74 -39.02
CA ALA A 605 -15.67 12.97 -39.81
C ALA A 605 -16.70 12.24 -38.95
N ASP A 606 -17.69 11.60 -39.60
CA ASP A 606 -18.61 10.66 -38.95
C ASP A 606 -17.79 9.49 -38.37
N HIS A 607 -17.93 9.26 -37.06
CA HIS A 607 -17.27 8.19 -36.35
C HIS A 607 -18.28 7.19 -35.78
N ALA A 608 -17.98 5.91 -35.95
CA ALA A 608 -18.77 4.84 -35.36
C ALA A 608 -18.11 4.43 -34.03
N VAL A 609 -18.79 4.68 -32.92
CA VAL A 609 -18.38 4.21 -31.60
C VAL A 609 -18.65 2.71 -31.46
N ARG A 610 -17.64 1.96 -31.07
CA ARG A 610 -17.75 0.51 -30.79
C ARG A 610 -17.52 0.28 -29.30
N ILE A 611 -18.31 -0.59 -28.70
CA ILE A 611 -18.14 -1.06 -27.32
C ILE A 611 -17.55 -2.47 -27.38
N ILE A 612 -16.38 -2.66 -26.76
CA ILE A 612 -15.67 -3.92 -26.78
C ILE A 612 -15.58 -4.46 -25.34
N PRO A 613 -16.32 -5.53 -24.99
CA PRO A 613 -16.17 -6.18 -23.70
C PRO A 613 -14.85 -6.95 -23.67
N CYS A 614 -14.12 -6.81 -22.56
CA CYS A 614 -12.85 -7.49 -22.30
C CYS A 614 -12.92 -8.20 -20.96
N ALA A 615 -12.38 -9.42 -20.89
CA ALA A 615 -12.21 -10.12 -19.62
C ALA A 615 -11.00 -9.57 -18.87
N HIS A 616 -11.17 -9.39 -17.57
CA HIS A 616 -10.11 -8.98 -16.65
C HIS A 616 -10.21 -9.78 -15.35
N SER A 617 -9.08 -10.13 -14.75
CA SER A 617 -9.00 -10.65 -13.37
C SER A 617 -8.38 -9.57 -12.49
N ASP A 618 -9.08 -9.20 -11.42
CA ASP A 618 -8.55 -8.26 -10.44
C ASP A 618 -7.41 -8.89 -9.60
N HIS A 619 -6.80 -8.12 -8.69
CA HIS A 619 -5.71 -8.59 -7.86
C HIS A 619 -6.06 -9.83 -6.99
N ALA A 620 -7.31 -10.00 -6.63
CA ALA A 620 -7.80 -11.17 -5.88
C ALA A 620 -8.15 -12.38 -6.78
N GLY A 621 -7.97 -12.28 -8.09
CA GLY A 621 -8.32 -13.31 -9.06
C GLY A 621 -9.80 -13.36 -9.43
N ASN A 622 -10.61 -12.36 -9.03
CA ASN A 622 -12.02 -12.30 -9.41
C ASN A 622 -12.16 -11.86 -10.87
N ARG A 623 -12.89 -12.64 -11.64
CA ARG A 623 -13.16 -12.32 -13.05
C ARG A 623 -14.26 -11.28 -13.17
N GLN A 624 -14.02 -10.26 -13.99
CA GLN A 624 -14.96 -9.20 -14.29
C GLN A 624 -14.89 -8.85 -15.77
N THR A 625 -15.94 -8.18 -16.27
CA THR A 625 -15.99 -7.64 -17.64
C THR A 625 -15.71 -6.15 -17.58
N ILE A 626 -14.74 -5.72 -18.37
CA ILE A 626 -14.36 -4.32 -18.57
C ILE A 626 -14.81 -3.94 -19.99
N TYR A 627 -15.19 -2.71 -20.19
CA TYR A 627 -15.65 -2.21 -21.49
C TYR A 627 -14.67 -1.17 -22.01
N ARG A 628 -14.23 -1.38 -23.25
CA ARG A 628 -13.49 -0.41 -24.03
C ARG A 628 -14.46 0.30 -24.97
N ILE A 629 -14.42 1.62 -24.96
CA ILE A 629 -15.18 2.50 -25.84
C ILE A 629 -14.19 3.01 -26.87
N VAL A 630 -14.32 2.58 -28.14
CA VAL A 630 -13.33 2.86 -29.18
C VAL A 630 -13.95 3.47 -30.41
N TRP A 631 -13.23 4.39 -31.04
CA TRP A 631 -13.60 4.99 -32.33
C TRP A 631 -12.36 5.45 -33.08
N GLU A 632 -12.47 5.55 -34.39
CA GLU A 632 -11.40 6.04 -35.24
C GLU A 632 -11.44 7.57 -35.32
N VAL A 633 -10.27 8.19 -35.26
CA VAL A 633 -10.09 9.62 -35.54
C VAL A 633 -9.79 9.75 -37.03
N ASP A 634 -10.46 10.69 -37.71
CA ASP A 634 -10.24 10.90 -39.14
C ASP A 634 -8.84 11.48 -39.39
N THR A 635 -7.95 10.64 -39.84
CA THR A 635 -6.62 11.00 -40.31
C THR A 635 -6.61 10.92 -41.82
N LYS A 636 -6.64 12.05 -42.51
CA LYS A 636 -6.25 12.08 -43.92
C LYS A 636 -4.75 11.81 -43.96
N GLU A 637 -4.32 10.92 -44.84
CA GLU A 637 -2.94 10.46 -44.98
C GLU A 637 -1.94 11.62 -44.86
N GLY A 638 -1.13 11.63 -43.77
CA GLY A 638 -0.11 12.65 -43.49
C GLY A 638 -0.65 14.02 -42.98
N SER A 639 -1.92 14.18 -42.59
CA SER A 639 -2.48 15.42 -42.05
C SER A 639 -2.69 15.34 -40.54
N ASP A 640 -2.52 16.48 -39.87
CA ASP A 640 -2.89 16.64 -38.46
C ASP A 640 -4.39 16.39 -38.24
N ALA A 641 -4.71 15.81 -37.11
CA ALA A 641 -6.08 15.49 -36.69
C ALA A 641 -6.34 15.94 -35.25
N ASP A 642 -7.57 16.11 -34.90
CA ASP A 642 -7.95 16.37 -33.50
C ASP A 642 -9.23 15.62 -33.11
N CYS A 643 -9.34 15.31 -31.83
CA CYS A 643 -10.51 14.72 -31.22
C CYS A 643 -10.88 15.50 -29.95
N LYS A 644 -12.13 15.96 -29.88
CA LYS A 644 -12.69 16.63 -28.68
C LYS A 644 -13.74 15.76 -28.04
N MET A 645 -13.69 15.68 -26.73
CA MET A 645 -14.66 14.96 -25.91
C MET A 645 -15.18 15.88 -24.80
N TRP A 646 -16.48 15.85 -24.59
CA TRP A 646 -17.13 16.49 -23.44
C TRP A 646 -17.78 15.40 -22.60
N ILE A 647 -17.25 15.17 -21.39
CA ILE A 647 -17.78 14.25 -20.41
C ILE A 647 -18.63 15.06 -19.44
N THR A 648 -19.95 14.96 -19.56
CA THR A 648 -20.89 15.72 -18.74
C THR A 648 -21.54 14.80 -17.72
N PHE A 649 -21.53 15.18 -16.45
CA PHE A 649 -22.04 14.39 -15.33
C PHE A 649 -23.47 14.77 -14.96
N TYR A 650 -24.28 13.77 -14.65
CA TYR A 650 -25.67 13.89 -14.23
C TYR A 650 -25.93 13.01 -13.01
N ASP A 651 -26.78 13.52 -12.11
CA ASP A 651 -27.33 12.68 -11.05
C ASP A 651 -28.13 11.53 -11.65
N ASN A 652 -28.18 10.39 -11.03
CA ASN A 652 -29.15 9.38 -11.41
C ASN A 652 -30.54 9.96 -11.12
N ASP A 653 -31.44 9.94 -12.07
CA ASP A 653 -32.83 10.35 -11.85
C ASP A 653 -33.32 9.63 -10.61
N ALA A 654 -33.68 10.40 -9.58
CA ALA A 654 -34.43 9.86 -8.48
C ALA A 654 -35.70 9.27 -9.11
N PHE A 655 -35.85 7.97 -9.07
CA PHE A 655 -37.12 7.36 -9.41
C PHE A 655 -38.15 7.98 -8.50
N CYS A 656 -38.93 8.93 -9.05
CA CYS A 656 -40.19 9.40 -8.47
C CYS A 656 -41.15 8.24 -8.37
#